data_32fd7c4470238d579644ca62abd8ba67
#
_entry.id   32fd7c4470238d579644ca62abd8ba67
#
_cell.length_a   1.000
_cell.length_b   1.000
_cell.length_c   1.000
_cell.angle_alpha   90.00
_cell.angle_beta   90.00
_cell.angle_gamma   90.00
#
_symmetry.space_group_name_H-M   'P 1'
#
loop_
_entity.id
_entity.type
_entity.pdbx_description
1 polymer ?
#
loop_
_entity_poly.entity_id
_entity_poly.type
_entity_poly.pdbx_seq_one_letter_code
_entity_poly.pdbx_strand_id
1 'polypeptide(L)'
;YVMDSFIAAADTVTGQINRRNISVEDIKQALPQFKLDLNASGSGLVSQFLSPSGISVDTIWGHIERDSIISGNFNLHRLTTSVANADTVTLNLNERGSLLDYRIHMGNRPGTFDEFAQANVNGYLGQNRLGMFFNQRNIKNQQGYRIGLTASMVDSVVNVHFTPLKSTIAYLPWTLNNDNYIAYNLHNMHVDANLQAQSKESSILARTETNDRGNEQFRLKVDNLHIEDFLGMSITAPPIKGSVNTDLTVLYVDEQFHASGGLQLNDFIYERKRVGSFDFDINAAYATQTGRILGDASLKIDGHKAIRAFARVGTSGASRDSIGVLLNRFPLRIANPFLGQNARLSGYLNGAMRLDSTLSSPIFNGRLAMDSASVYIPMAAASLKMDTARITVRDNVLRFNQFDIWGANKNPLSIDGTVDASDFRKILVDLTADARNMQLIKSDKRSKGDIFGKIYLDMGVKVKGPLQNLDVAANLNLLGNTDATYRLNLPESEFTATNDEGVVKFVNFSDTTQVARKDSIEPSLFNMRLDANVVISPGTHLQVLLSTNGTDKLELQPSANLNFHQSYMGDMTLYGSVTLGTGFVRYAFPVLGEKMFDFNPESTITWNGTLMNPTLNITATDNMKANITQGGNSRLANFLVTARVTNP
;
A
#
# COMPACT_ATOMS: atom_id res chain seq x y z
N TYR A 1 30.00 41.79 6.87
CA TYR A 1 30.33 42.09 5.44
C TYR A 1 30.10 40.89 4.50
N VAL A 2 30.75 39.71 4.74
CA VAL A 2 30.61 38.54 3.83
C VAL A 2 29.20 37.94 3.95
N MET A 3 28.69 37.78 5.16
CA MET A 3 27.36 37.24 5.42
C MET A 3 26.26 38.14 4.85
N ASP A 4 26.41 39.45 4.99
CA ASP A 4 25.45 40.44 4.45
C ASP A 4 25.36 40.39 2.91
N SER A 5 26.50 40.13 2.24
CA SER A 5 26.53 39.96 0.78
C SER A 5 25.88 38.62 0.34
N PHE A 6 26.01 37.55 1.12
CA PHE A 6 25.28 36.32 0.82
C PHE A 6 23.77 36.45 1.06
N ILE A 7 23.37 37.18 2.09
CA ILE A 7 21.95 37.53 2.33
C ILE A 7 21.42 38.38 1.16
N ALA A 8 22.15 39.41 0.73
CA ALA A 8 21.76 40.21 -0.41
C ALA A 8 21.67 39.44 -1.72
N ALA A 9 22.55 38.46 -1.93
CA ALA A 9 22.47 37.57 -3.08
C ALA A 9 21.24 36.63 -3.00
N ALA A 10 20.93 36.07 -1.82
CA ALA A 10 19.72 35.29 -1.59
C ALA A 10 18.44 36.11 -1.82
N ASP A 11 18.42 37.38 -1.36
CA ASP A 11 17.33 38.31 -1.60
C ASP A 11 17.22 38.65 -3.10
N THR A 12 18.35 38.77 -3.80
CA THR A 12 18.39 38.98 -5.25
C THR A 12 17.79 37.81 -5.98
N VAL A 13 18.16 36.60 -5.65
CA VAL A 13 17.58 35.35 -6.23
C VAL A 13 16.08 35.27 -5.95
N THR A 14 15.68 35.48 -4.70
CA THR A 14 14.26 35.49 -4.30
C THR A 14 13.48 36.59 -5.03
N GLY A 15 14.06 37.80 -5.14
CA GLY A 15 13.48 38.90 -5.89
C GLY A 15 13.37 38.62 -7.40
N GLN A 16 14.33 37.91 -7.99
CA GLN A 16 14.29 37.50 -9.39
C GLN A 16 13.23 36.41 -9.64
N ILE A 17 13.11 35.43 -8.75
CA ILE A 17 12.07 34.43 -8.80
C ILE A 17 10.68 35.10 -8.73
N ASN A 18 10.49 35.99 -7.77
CA ASN A 18 9.22 36.72 -7.60
C ASN A 18 8.88 37.61 -8.79
N ARG A 19 9.88 38.27 -9.39
CA ARG A 19 9.72 39.10 -10.59
C ARG A 19 9.74 38.29 -11.88
N ARG A 20 9.97 36.95 -11.78
CA ARG A 20 10.01 36.02 -12.92
C ARG A 20 11.03 36.45 -13.99
N ASN A 21 12.17 36.96 -13.53
CA ASN A 21 13.26 37.40 -14.40
C ASN A 21 14.60 36.95 -13.80
N ILE A 22 15.17 35.86 -14.31
CA ILE A 22 16.39 35.23 -13.78
C ILE A 22 17.59 35.71 -14.61
N SER A 23 18.46 36.50 -13.98
CA SER A 23 19.73 36.98 -14.52
C SER A 23 20.89 36.39 -13.68
N VAL A 24 21.72 35.59 -14.28
CA VAL A 24 22.95 35.06 -13.62
C VAL A 24 23.93 36.19 -13.35
N GLU A 25 23.99 37.20 -14.23
CA GLU A 25 24.87 38.36 -14.08
C GLU A 25 24.51 39.17 -12.83
N ASP A 26 23.21 39.46 -12.61
CA ASP A 26 22.77 40.19 -11.42
C ASP A 26 23.02 39.42 -10.13
N ILE A 27 22.83 38.11 -10.16
CA ILE A 27 23.18 37.24 -9.03
C ILE A 27 24.67 37.29 -8.74
N LYS A 28 25.49 37.21 -9.78
CA LYS A 28 26.94 37.31 -9.69
C LYS A 28 27.40 38.65 -9.13
N GLN A 29 26.79 39.75 -9.58
CA GLN A 29 27.13 41.08 -9.05
C GLN A 29 26.76 41.24 -7.57
N ALA A 30 25.69 40.60 -7.12
CA ALA A 30 25.30 40.62 -5.71
C ALA A 30 26.17 39.71 -4.81
N LEU A 31 26.85 38.72 -5.39
CA LEU A 31 27.77 37.84 -4.66
C LEU A 31 29.15 38.47 -4.48
N PRO A 32 29.76 38.41 -3.29
CA PRO A 32 31.18 38.78 -3.11
C PRO A 32 32.09 37.81 -3.89
N GLN A 33 33.34 38.17 -4.10
CA GLN A 33 34.36 37.19 -4.48
C GLN A 33 34.59 36.26 -3.29
N PHE A 34 34.49 34.97 -3.50
CA PHE A 34 34.70 33.98 -2.45
C PHE A 34 35.21 32.65 -3.02
N LYS A 35 35.83 31.90 -2.15
CA LYS A 35 36.19 30.50 -2.36
C LYS A 35 35.75 29.71 -1.13
N LEU A 36 34.96 28.69 -1.32
CA LEU A 36 34.45 27.82 -0.26
C LEU A 36 34.79 26.38 -0.58
N ASP A 37 35.57 25.77 0.32
CA ASP A 37 35.84 24.34 0.32
C ASP A 37 35.04 23.69 1.45
N LEU A 38 34.20 22.72 1.11
CA LEU A 38 33.39 21.96 2.05
C LEU A 38 33.91 20.52 2.10
N ASN A 39 34.24 20.03 3.31
CA ASN A 39 34.52 18.62 3.54
C ASN A 39 33.83 18.20 4.82
N ALA A 40 32.80 17.34 4.70
CA ALA A 40 31.99 16.94 5.82
C ALA A 40 31.63 15.44 5.75
N SER A 41 31.57 14.81 6.94
CA SER A 41 31.05 13.45 7.09
C SER A 41 29.58 13.46 7.46
N GLY A 42 28.86 12.41 7.08
CA GLY A 42 27.43 12.27 7.34
C GLY A 42 27.03 12.15 8.82
N SER A 43 28.01 11.95 9.72
CA SER A 43 27.78 11.86 11.17
C SER A 43 27.89 13.19 11.91
N GLY A 44 28.18 14.31 11.21
CA GLY A 44 28.41 15.62 11.79
C GLY A 44 27.21 16.56 11.72
N LEU A 45 27.48 17.87 11.73
CA LEU A 45 26.47 18.93 11.62
C LEU A 45 25.58 18.78 10.38
N VAL A 46 26.14 18.26 9.26
CA VAL A 46 25.39 18.05 8.01
C VAL A 46 24.24 17.08 8.19
N SER A 47 24.40 16.03 8.98
CA SER A 47 23.32 15.07 9.24
C SER A 47 22.15 15.72 9.99
N GLN A 48 22.43 16.66 10.89
CA GLN A 48 21.39 17.37 11.64
C GLN A 48 20.49 18.22 10.74
N PHE A 49 21.03 18.75 9.63
CA PHE A 49 20.27 19.50 8.65
C PHE A 49 19.56 18.60 7.64
N LEU A 50 20.15 17.48 7.24
CA LEU A 50 19.61 16.60 6.19
C LEU A 50 18.62 15.56 6.70
N SER A 51 18.86 15.01 7.91
CA SER A 51 18.00 13.96 8.49
C SER A 51 16.53 14.34 8.66
N PRO A 52 16.16 15.58 9.07
CA PRO A 52 14.75 15.96 9.16
C PRO A 52 14.01 15.90 7.81
N SER A 53 14.75 16.03 6.71
CA SER A 53 14.22 15.90 5.34
C SER A 53 14.28 14.47 4.79
N GLY A 54 14.65 13.48 5.61
CA GLY A 54 14.78 12.09 5.18
C GLY A 54 15.97 11.84 4.24
N ILE A 55 16.97 12.72 4.27
CA ILE A 55 18.17 12.62 3.44
C ILE A 55 19.36 12.20 4.33
N SER A 56 20.09 11.17 3.91
CA SER A 56 21.36 10.79 4.52
C SER A 56 22.48 10.68 3.49
N VAL A 57 23.70 11.01 3.90
CA VAL A 57 24.91 10.92 3.08
C VAL A 57 26.08 10.46 3.96
N ASP A 58 27.02 9.70 3.40
CA ASP A 58 28.22 9.29 4.15
C ASP A 58 29.28 10.40 4.16
N THR A 59 29.55 11.00 3.02
CA THR A 59 30.50 12.11 2.90
C THR A 59 30.04 13.12 1.85
N ILE A 60 30.35 14.38 2.10
CA ILE A 60 30.19 15.48 1.15
C ILE A 60 31.53 16.16 0.99
N TRP A 61 31.99 16.26 -0.24
CA TRP A 61 33.09 17.11 -0.61
C TRP A 61 32.59 18.14 -1.65
N GLY A 62 32.88 19.40 -1.46
CA GLY A 62 32.45 20.44 -2.35
C GLY A 62 33.45 21.58 -2.45
N HIS A 63 33.57 22.13 -3.64
CA HIS A 63 34.30 23.35 -3.93
C HIS A 63 33.39 24.26 -4.74
N ILE A 64 33.27 25.51 -4.33
CA ILE A 64 32.60 26.56 -5.10
C ILE A 64 33.39 27.84 -4.99
N GLU A 65 33.61 28.48 -6.11
CA GLU A 65 34.28 29.76 -6.16
C GLU A 65 33.54 30.75 -7.08
N ARG A 66 33.61 31.98 -6.70
CA ARG A 66 33.21 33.13 -7.51
C ARG A 66 34.37 34.07 -7.57
N ASP A 67 35.08 34.07 -8.70
CA ASP A 67 36.09 35.08 -9.07
C ASP A 67 35.62 35.84 -10.31
N SER A 68 36.23 35.68 -11.46
CA SER A 68 35.75 36.20 -12.74
C SER A 68 34.52 35.46 -13.26
N ILE A 69 34.39 34.20 -12.90
CA ILE A 69 33.24 33.30 -13.19
C ILE A 69 32.78 32.61 -11.91
N ILE A 70 31.57 32.06 -11.94
CA ILE A 70 31.06 31.16 -10.93
C ILE A 70 31.39 29.73 -11.39
N SER A 71 32.15 29.00 -10.56
CA SER A 71 32.42 27.57 -10.77
C SER A 71 32.22 26.77 -9.48
N GLY A 72 31.83 25.52 -9.60
CA GLY A 72 31.65 24.65 -8.45
C GLY A 72 31.66 23.17 -8.81
N ASN A 73 32.14 22.36 -7.88
CA ASN A 73 32.12 20.92 -7.97
C ASN A 73 31.73 20.34 -6.61
N PHE A 74 30.71 19.50 -6.57
CA PHE A 74 30.26 18.81 -5.37
C PHE A 74 30.20 17.33 -5.63
N ASN A 75 30.68 16.56 -4.67
CA ASN A 75 30.64 15.11 -4.68
C ASN A 75 30.01 14.61 -3.37
N LEU A 76 28.95 13.84 -3.48
CA LEU A 76 28.28 13.18 -2.37
C LEU A 76 28.52 11.67 -2.51
N HIS A 77 28.81 11.03 -1.41
CA HIS A 77 28.98 9.59 -1.36
C HIS A 77 27.86 8.96 -0.55
N ARG A 78 27.27 7.92 -1.09
CA ARG A 78 26.15 7.17 -0.56
C ARG A 78 24.98 8.06 -0.11
N LEU A 79 24.36 8.72 -1.08
CA LEU A 79 23.13 9.46 -0.88
C LEU A 79 21.96 8.49 -0.73
N THR A 80 21.22 8.59 0.37
CA THR A 80 19.97 7.85 0.59
C THR A 80 18.85 8.83 0.83
N THR A 81 17.76 8.68 0.08
CA THR A 81 16.53 9.48 0.21
C THR A 81 15.31 8.57 0.16
N SER A 82 14.13 9.11 0.48
CA SER A 82 12.86 8.38 0.34
C SER A 82 12.48 8.11 -1.13
N VAL A 83 13.14 8.78 -2.10
CA VAL A 83 12.77 8.73 -3.53
C VAL A 83 13.81 7.99 -4.36
N ALA A 84 15.09 8.16 -4.06
CA ALA A 84 16.18 7.55 -4.81
C ALA A 84 17.43 7.38 -3.94
N ASN A 85 18.22 6.34 -4.24
CA ASN A 85 19.48 6.05 -3.58
C ASN A 85 20.61 6.04 -4.62
N ALA A 86 21.75 6.61 -4.28
CA ALA A 86 22.91 6.65 -5.16
C ALA A 86 24.23 6.48 -4.39
N ASP A 87 25.14 5.64 -4.92
CA ASP A 87 26.48 5.49 -4.35
C ASP A 87 27.31 6.77 -4.50
N THR A 88 27.17 7.42 -5.63
CA THR A 88 27.88 8.67 -5.94
C THR A 88 26.95 9.66 -6.61
N VAL A 89 27.00 10.90 -6.16
CA VAL A 89 26.36 12.03 -6.84
C VAL A 89 27.41 13.11 -7.04
N THR A 90 27.60 13.55 -8.28
CA THR A 90 28.47 14.68 -8.59
C THR A 90 27.65 15.80 -9.20
N LEU A 91 27.88 17.03 -8.76
CA LEU A 91 27.32 18.25 -9.35
C LEU A 91 28.49 19.13 -9.80
N ASN A 92 28.51 19.45 -11.07
CA ASN A 92 29.45 20.43 -11.63
C ASN A 92 28.67 21.65 -12.10
N LEU A 93 29.12 22.82 -11.68
CA LEU A 93 28.60 24.12 -12.08
C LEU A 93 29.72 24.89 -12.79
N ASN A 94 29.40 25.54 -13.90
CA ASN A 94 30.36 26.37 -14.62
C ASN A 94 29.64 27.49 -15.35
N GLU A 95 30.00 28.72 -15.06
CA GLU A 95 29.50 29.87 -15.78
C GLU A 95 30.15 29.99 -17.17
N ARG A 96 29.32 30.19 -18.18
CA ARG A 96 29.73 30.40 -19.56
C ARG A 96 28.98 31.61 -20.14
N GLY A 97 29.62 32.75 -20.15
CA GLY A 97 28.97 34.00 -20.49
C GLY A 97 27.88 34.36 -19.49
N SER A 98 26.64 34.52 -19.95
CA SER A 98 25.48 34.85 -19.11
C SER A 98 24.67 33.59 -18.68
N LEU A 99 25.19 32.40 -18.92
CA LEU A 99 24.55 31.15 -18.58
C LEU A 99 25.36 30.40 -17.53
N LEU A 100 24.68 29.73 -16.61
CA LEU A 100 25.26 28.79 -15.66
C LEU A 100 24.98 27.37 -16.17
N ASP A 101 26.00 26.72 -16.71
CA ASP A 101 25.93 25.30 -17.10
C ASP A 101 25.99 24.43 -15.85
N TYR A 102 25.14 23.40 -15.78
CA TYR A 102 25.15 22.42 -14.70
C TYR A 102 25.18 20.99 -15.24
N ARG A 103 25.88 20.10 -14.52
CA ARG A 103 25.90 18.67 -14.77
C ARG A 103 25.77 17.93 -13.46
N ILE A 104 24.73 17.13 -13.35
CA ILE A 104 24.52 16.23 -12.24
C ILE A 104 24.72 14.81 -12.77
N HIS A 105 25.60 14.07 -12.14
CA HIS A 105 25.79 12.65 -12.42
C HIS A 105 25.50 11.85 -11.16
N MET A 106 24.68 10.83 -11.28
CA MET A 106 24.40 9.85 -10.24
C MET A 106 24.79 8.46 -10.73
N GLY A 107 25.51 7.71 -9.90
CA GLY A 107 25.98 6.38 -10.25
C GLY A 107 25.81 5.39 -9.11
N ASN A 108 25.48 4.14 -9.47
CA ASN A 108 25.40 3.02 -8.55
C ASN A 108 26.31 1.89 -9.00
N ARG A 109 26.99 1.27 -8.04
CA ARG A 109 27.74 0.03 -8.27
C ARG A 109 26.76 -1.14 -8.30
N PRO A 110 27.02 -2.16 -9.14
CA PRO A 110 26.19 -3.38 -9.13
C PRO A 110 26.09 -3.97 -7.72
N GLY A 111 24.86 -4.27 -7.29
CA GLY A 111 24.60 -4.90 -6.00
C GLY A 111 24.46 -3.95 -4.80
N THR A 112 24.61 -2.63 -4.97
CA THR A 112 24.35 -1.65 -3.89
C THR A 112 22.92 -1.13 -3.93
N PHE A 113 22.49 -0.63 -5.09
CA PHE A 113 21.12 -0.17 -5.35
C PHE A 113 20.73 -0.63 -6.76
N ASP A 114 19.62 -1.35 -6.88
CA ASP A 114 19.20 -1.97 -8.14
C ASP A 114 18.34 -1.08 -9.04
N GLU A 115 18.02 0.15 -8.61
CA GLU A 115 17.09 1.05 -9.29
C GLU A 115 17.64 1.58 -10.62
N PHE A 116 18.91 1.98 -10.63
CA PHE A 116 19.60 2.45 -11.85
C PHE A 116 21.11 2.27 -11.73
N ALA A 117 21.81 2.12 -12.87
CA ALA A 117 23.26 2.13 -12.88
C ALA A 117 23.83 3.54 -12.96
N GLN A 118 23.22 4.38 -13.78
CA GLN A 118 23.60 5.78 -13.94
C GLN A 118 22.44 6.65 -14.35
N ALA A 119 22.42 7.87 -13.83
CA ALA A 119 21.52 8.93 -14.24
C ALA A 119 22.28 10.25 -14.38
N ASN A 120 22.01 10.98 -15.44
CA ASN A 120 22.67 12.25 -15.74
C ASN A 120 21.61 13.32 -16.01
N VAL A 121 21.76 14.48 -15.39
CA VAL A 121 21.02 15.68 -15.73
C VAL A 121 22.01 16.76 -16.16
N ASN A 122 21.93 17.21 -17.38
CA ASN A 122 22.78 18.25 -17.92
C ASN A 122 21.92 19.42 -18.40
N GLY A 123 22.38 20.64 -18.21
CA GLY A 123 21.63 21.77 -18.68
C GLY A 123 22.31 23.10 -18.44
N TYR A 124 21.52 24.14 -18.63
CA TYR A 124 21.94 25.52 -18.39
C TYR A 124 20.79 26.34 -17.83
N LEU A 125 21.12 27.39 -17.11
CA LEU A 125 20.19 28.37 -16.54
C LEU A 125 20.73 29.76 -16.75
N GLY A 126 19.88 30.73 -17.11
CA GLY A 126 20.20 32.15 -17.20
C GLY A 126 19.45 32.84 -18.32
N GLN A 127 19.36 34.18 -18.28
CA GLN A 127 18.64 35.00 -19.26
C GLN A 127 17.19 34.51 -19.50
N ASN A 128 16.46 34.19 -18.44
CA ASN A 128 15.13 33.61 -18.50
C ASN A 128 15.03 32.33 -19.36
N ARG A 129 16.13 31.58 -19.50
CA ARG A 129 16.20 30.33 -20.23
C ARG A 129 16.65 29.21 -19.30
N LEU A 130 16.02 28.06 -19.44
CA LEU A 130 16.39 26.80 -18.80
C LEU A 130 16.53 25.73 -19.89
N GLY A 131 17.67 25.06 -19.92
CA GLY A 131 17.81 23.82 -20.66
C GLY A 131 18.00 22.68 -19.68
N MET A 132 17.35 21.56 -19.91
CA MET A 132 17.52 20.34 -19.12
C MET A 132 17.51 19.13 -20.05
N PHE A 133 18.46 18.25 -19.86
CA PHE A 133 18.52 16.96 -20.55
C PHE A 133 18.78 15.86 -19.54
N PHE A 134 17.85 14.93 -19.41
CA PHE A 134 17.89 13.79 -18.53
C PHE A 134 18.17 12.51 -19.31
N ASN A 135 19.12 11.71 -18.82
CA ASN A 135 19.51 10.43 -19.38
C ASN A 135 19.76 9.44 -18.25
N GLN A 136 19.07 8.30 -18.27
CA GLN A 136 19.18 7.26 -17.26
C GLN A 136 19.35 5.89 -17.93
N ARG A 137 20.19 5.03 -17.34
CA ARG A 137 20.38 3.63 -17.74
C ARG A 137 20.28 2.72 -16.51
N ASN A 138 19.71 1.54 -16.73
CA ASN A 138 19.64 0.51 -15.69
C ASN A 138 20.97 -0.29 -15.61
N ILE A 139 21.05 -1.22 -14.63
CA ILE A 139 22.23 -2.10 -14.43
C ILE A 139 22.56 -2.99 -15.63
N LYS A 140 21.61 -3.24 -16.54
CA LYS A 140 21.81 -3.97 -17.80
C LYS A 140 22.22 -3.04 -18.95
N ASN A 141 22.59 -1.79 -18.66
CA ASN A 141 22.94 -0.75 -19.63
C ASN A 141 21.82 -0.41 -20.63
N GLN A 142 20.56 -0.75 -20.32
CA GLN A 142 19.42 -0.40 -21.16
C GLN A 142 19.01 1.04 -20.88
N GLN A 143 18.67 1.78 -21.95
CA GLN A 143 18.22 3.17 -21.89
C GLN A 143 16.80 3.23 -21.33
N GLY A 144 16.64 3.72 -20.09
CA GLY A 144 15.33 3.91 -19.45
C GLY A 144 14.70 5.26 -19.77
N TYR A 145 15.51 6.31 -19.67
CA TYR A 145 15.09 7.67 -20.02
C TYR A 145 16.15 8.38 -20.88
N ARG A 146 15.67 9.10 -21.87
CA ARG A 146 16.43 10.05 -22.67
C ARG A 146 15.47 11.14 -23.14
N ILE A 147 15.34 12.17 -22.33
CA ILE A 147 14.39 13.26 -22.57
C ILE A 147 15.04 14.58 -22.15
N GLY A 148 14.72 15.64 -22.82
CA GLY A 148 15.13 16.99 -22.46
C GLY A 148 14.05 17.98 -22.78
N LEU A 149 14.24 19.18 -22.25
CA LEU A 149 13.43 20.33 -22.57
C LEU A 149 14.28 21.58 -22.59
N THR A 150 13.83 22.56 -23.35
CA THR A 150 14.24 23.96 -23.24
C THR A 150 13.03 24.78 -22.85
N ALA A 151 13.20 25.63 -21.85
CA ALA A 151 12.18 26.56 -21.44
C ALA A 151 12.72 28.00 -21.56
N SER A 152 11.87 28.90 -21.98
CA SER A 152 12.17 30.34 -22.00
C SER A 152 10.96 31.14 -21.49
N MET A 153 11.21 32.24 -20.82
CA MET A 153 10.16 33.10 -20.29
C MET A 153 10.29 34.49 -20.91
N VAL A 154 9.23 34.95 -21.58
CA VAL A 154 9.11 36.29 -22.19
C VAL A 154 7.73 36.84 -21.83
N ASP A 155 7.66 38.05 -21.31
CA ASP A 155 6.40 38.74 -20.98
C ASP A 155 5.41 37.90 -20.17
N SER A 156 5.92 37.18 -19.16
CA SER A 156 5.16 36.24 -18.32
C SER A 156 4.64 34.98 -19.03
N VAL A 157 5.05 34.71 -20.26
CA VAL A 157 4.76 33.46 -20.98
C VAL A 157 5.97 32.55 -20.89
N VAL A 158 5.78 31.38 -20.31
CA VAL A 158 6.77 30.30 -20.25
C VAL A 158 6.55 29.39 -21.45
N ASN A 159 7.51 29.37 -22.37
CA ASN A 159 7.50 28.46 -23.54
C ASN A 159 8.41 27.28 -23.25
N VAL A 160 7.87 26.08 -23.37
CA VAL A 160 8.60 24.81 -23.20
C VAL A 160 8.62 24.06 -24.53
N HIS A 161 9.79 23.61 -24.93
CA HIS A 161 9.99 22.74 -26.10
C HIS A 161 10.71 21.47 -25.68
N PHE A 162 10.23 20.30 -26.13
CA PHE A 162 10.78 18.99 -25.77
C PHE A 162 11.75 18.47 -26.81
N THR A 163 12.87 17.91 -26.35
CA THR A 163 13.94 17.34 -27.16
C THR A 163 14.50 16.06 -26.50
N PRO A 164 15.13 15.15 -27.23
CA PRO A 164 15.14 15.04 -28.69
C PRO A 164 13.78 14.56 -29.23
N LEU A 165 13.50 14.76 -30.51
CA LEU A 165 12.24 14.33 -31.11
C LEU A 165 12.01 12.82 -31.04
N LYS A 166 13.08 12.02 -30.96
CA LYS A 166 13.07 10.61 -30.60
C LYS A 166 13.54 10.46 -29.17
N SER A 167 12.62 10.59 -28.24
CA SER A 167 12.85 10.44 -26.80
C SER A 167 12.72 8.98 -26.37
N THR A 168 13.25 8.66 -25.18
CA THR A 168 12.97 7.39 -24.52
C THR A 168 12.37 7.71 -23.14
N ILE A 169 11.22 7.13 -22.84
CA ILE A 169 10.54 7.29 -21.55
C ILE A 169 10.13 5.89 -21.09
N ALA A 170 10.53 5.52 -19.89
CA ALA A 170 10.22 4.20 -19.31
C ALA A 170 10.62 3.03 -20.22
N TYR A 171 11.82 3.07 -20.80
CA TYR A 171 12.37 2.09 -21.75
C TYR A 171 11.65 2.02 -23.11
N LEU A 172 10.64 2.84 -23.34
CA LEU A 172 9.90 2.90 -24.59
C LEU A 172 10.35 4.08 -25.46
N PRO A 173 10.53 3.86 -26.78
CA PRO A 173 10.80 4.96 -27.69
C PRO A 173 9.53 5.76 -27.95
N TRP A 174 9.62 7.07 -27.80
CA TRP A 174 8.57 8.05 -28.10
C TRP A 174 9.02 8.95 -29.24
N THR A 175 8.12 9.22 -30.17
CA THR A 175 8.35 10.19 -31.26
C THR A 175 7.51 11.42 -30.99
N LEU A 176 8.14 12.58 -30.98
CA LEU A 176 7.48 13.89 -30.80
C LEU A 176 7.36 14.61 -32.16
N ASN A 177 6.34 15.47 -32.30
CA ASN A 177 6.27 16.36 -33.46
C ASN A 177 7.43 17.38 -33.46
N ASN A 178 7.83 17.84 -34.64
CA ASN A 178 9.00 18.72 -34.81
C ASN A 178 8.77 20.11 -34.19
N ASP A 179 7.56 20.59 -34.26
CA ASP A 179 7.09 21.90 -33.82
C ASP A 179 6.38 21.82 -32.46
N ASN A 180 6.79 20.87 -31.62
CA ASN A 180 6.18 20.69 -30.30
C ASN A 180 6.49 21.89 -29.39
N TYR A 181 5.47 22.37 -28.67
CA TYR A 181 5.63 23.35 -27.61
C TYR A 181 4.46 23.30 -26.62
N ILE A 182 4.70 23.86 -25.44
CA ILE A 182 3.68 24.25 -24.48
C ILE A 182 4.04 25.65 -24.01
N ALA A 183 3.17 26.60 -24.25
CA ALA A 183 3.27 27.99 -23.79
C ALA A 183 2.23 28.21 -22.68
N TYR A 184 2.69 28.66 -21.51
CA TYR A 184 1.83 28.95 -20.36
C TYR A 184 1.98 30.39 -19.93
N ASN A 185 0.88 31.15 -20.00
CA ASN A 185 0.84 32.54 -19.54
C ASN A 185 0.52 32.58 -18.04
N LEU A 186 1.51 33.01 -17.26
CA LEU A 186 1.44 33.09 -15.81
C LEU A 186 0.47 34.14 -15.27
N HIS A 187 0.02 35.09 -16.11
CA HIS A 187 -0.86 36.17 -15.69
C HIS A 187 -2.34 35.78 -15.80
N ASN A 188 -2.73 35.21 -16.93
CA ASN A 188 -4.13 34.83 -17.21
C ASN A 188 -4.37 33.32 -17.24
N MET A 189 -3.36 32.51 -16.91
CA MET A 189 -3.41 31.03 -16.88
C MET A 189 -3.71 30.41 -18.25
N HIS A 190 -3.57 31.15 -19.35
CA HIS A 190 -3.79 30.65 -20.70
C HIS A 190 -2.71 29.64 -21.08
N VAL A 191 -3.12 28.53 -21.68
CA VAL A 191 -2.26 27.48 -22.22
C VAL A 191 -2.40 27.46 -23.73
N ASP A 192 -1.31 27.65 -24.45
CA ASP A 192 -1.21 27.38 -25.87
C ASP A 192 -0.22 26.23 -26.08
N ALA A 193 -0.64 25.20 -26.78
CA ALA A 193 0.15 23.97 -26.90
C ALA A 193 0.01 23.31 -28.27
N ASN A 194 1.10 22.69 -28.72
CA ASN A 194 1.13 21.81 -29.86
C ASN A 194 2.12 20.67 -29.57
N LEU A 195 1.75 19.74 -28.71
CA LEU A 195 2.55 18.57 -28.37
C LEU A 195 1.82 17.31 -28.82
N GLN A 196 2.46 16.54 -29.65
CA GLN A 196 2.05 15.20 -30.00
C GLN A 196 3.20 14.23 -29.74
N ALA A 197 2.94 13.21 -28.94
CA ALA A 197 3.88 12.14 -28.61
C ALA A 197 3.26 10.78 -28.94
N GLN A 198 4.02 9.92 -29.57
CA GLN A 198 3.55 8.59 -29.97
C GLN A 198 4.59 7.52 -29.65
N SER A 199 4.15 6.40 -29.08
CA SER A 199 4.95 5.22 -28.81
C SER A 199 4.11 3.97 -29.00
N LYS A 200 4.46 3.11 -29.97
CA LYS A 200 3.68 1.91 -30.29
C LYS A 200 2.18 2.23 -30.51
N GLU A 201 1.33 1.71 -29.61
CA GLU A 201 -0.13 1.91 -29.62
C GLU A 201 -0.58 3.07 -28.72
N SER A 202 0.35 3.68 -27.97
CA SER A 202 0.05 4.78 -27.05
C SER A 202 0.27 6.13 -27.74
N SER A 203 -0.64 7.07 -27.50
CA SER A 203 -0.48 8.45 -27.97
C SER A 203 -0.87 9.47 -26.90
N ILE A 204 -0.20 10.62 -26.93
CA ILE A 204 -0.50 11.80 -26.11
C ILE A 204 -0.58 12.99 -27.04
N LEU A 205 -1.68 13.72 -26.99
CA LEU A 205 -1.92 14.96 -27.71
C LEU A 205 -2.28 16.05 -26.68
N ALA A 206 -1.48 17.11 -26.63
CA ALA A 206 -1.83 18.35 -25.93
C ALA A 206 -1.81 19.46 -26.96
N ARG A 207 -2.96 20.03 -27.27
CA ARG A 207 -3.11 21.02 -28.34
C ARG A 207 -4.11 22.10 -27.97
N THR A 208 -3.79 23.32 -28.31
CA THR A 208 -4.74 24.42 -28.35
C THR A 208 -5.31 24.54 -29.76
N GLU A 209 -6.61 24.50 -29.86
CA GLU A 209 -7.35 24.51 -31.13
C GLU A 209 -8.57 25.43 -31.05
N THR A 210 -9.03 25.92 -32.19
CA THR A 210 -10.25 26.72 -32.28
C THR A 210 -11.45 25.79 -32.49
N ASN A 211 -12.47 25.87 -31.63
CA ASN A 211 -13.68 25.09 -31.78
C ASN A 211 -14.63 25.66 -32.84
N ASP A 212 -15.72 24.93 -33.16
CA ASP A 212 -16.71 25.32 -34.17
C ASP A 212 -17.38 26.67 -33.91
N ARG A 213 -17.29 27.24 -32.71
CA ARG A 213 -17.84 28.53 -32.31
C ARG A 213 -16.80 29.67 -32.37
N GLY A 214 -15.59 29.37 -32.82
CA GLY A 214 -14.49 30.34 -32.93
C GLY A 214 -13.74 30.62 -31.62
N ASN A 215 -13.99 29.84 -30.56
CA ASN A 215 -13.31 29.98 -29.27
C ASN A 215 -12.11 29.07 -29.19
N GLU A 216 -11.01 29.55 -28.60
CA GLU A 216 -9.84 28.72 -28.32
C GLU A 216 -10.11 27.77 -27.16
N GLN A 217 -9.71 26.51 -27.34
CA GLN A 217 -9.79 25.48 -26.32
C GLN A 217 -8.50 24.67 -26.25
N PHE A 218 -8.05 24.37 -25.04
CA PHE A 218 -6.97 23.42 -24.80
C PHE A 218 -7.56 22.01 -24.73
N ARG A 219 -7.00 21.07 -25.51
CA ARG A 219 -7.38 19.66 -25.48
C ARG A 219 -6.20 18.78 -25.07
N LEU A 220 -6.42 17.93 -24.08
CA LEU A 220 -5.50 16.86 -23.67
C LEU A 220 -6.15 15.52 -24.00
N LYS A 221 -5.58 14.80 -24.95
CA LYS A 221 -6.02 13.46 -25.32
C LYS A 221 -4.89 12.46 -25.09
N VAL A 222 -5.20 11.36 -24.39
CA VAL A 222 -4.29 10.24 -24.21
C VAL A 222 -5.01 8.98 -24.64
N ASP A 223 -4.40 8.23 -25.54
CA ASP A 223 -4.94 6.97 -26.01
C ASP A 223 -4.01 5.82 -25.59
N ASN A 224 -4.61 4.81 -24.97
CA ASN A 224 -4.02 3.51 -24.66
C ASN A 224 -2.65 3.58 -23.94
N LEU A 225 -2.52 4.44 -22.94
CA LEU A 225 -1.30 4.57 -22.14
C LEU A 225 -1.24 3.47 -21.09
N HIS A 226 -0.29 2.55 -21.18
CA HIS A 226 -0.12 1.45 -20.23
C HIS A 226 0.63 1.90 -18.98
N ILE A 227 0.01 1.75 -17.79
CA ILE A 227 0.56 2.21 -16.51
C ILE A 227 1.85 1.44 -16.16
N GLU A 228 1.87 0.14 -16.43
CA GLU A 228 3.02 -0.73 -16.15
C GLU A 228 4.29 -0.31 -16.90
N ASP A 229 4.16 0.34 -18.04
CA ASP A 229 5.30 0.83 -18.81
C ASP A 229 6.08 1.92 -18.06
N PHE A 230 5.41 2.67 -17.19
CA PHE A 230 6.01 3.76 -16.40
C PHE A 230 6.46 3.33 -15.01
N LEU A 231 5.83 2.30 -14.44
CA LEU A 231 6.10 1.82 -13.09
C LEU A 231 7.18 0.73 -13.03
N GLY A 232 7.52 0.12 -14.13
CA GLY A 232 8.54 -0.93 -14.23
C GLY A 232 9.96 -0.52 -13.80
N MET A 233 10.15 0.73 -13.41
CA MET A 233 11.42 1.29 -12.91
C MET A 233 11.56 1.26 -11.41
N SER A 234 10.47 1.22 -10.65
CA SER A 234 10.51 1.22 -9.20
C SER A 234 10.46 -0.23 -8.70
N ILE A 235 11.55 -0.67 -8.07
CA ILE A 235 11.60 -1.99 -7.41
C ILE A 235 10.62 -2.04 -6.22
N THR A 236 10.29 -0.86 -5.68
CA THR A 236 9.39 -0.71 -4.53
C THR A 236 7.94 -0.46 -4.92
N ALA A 237 7.64 -0.11 -6.18
CA ALA A 237 6.26 0.09 -6.62
C ALA A 237 5.53 -1.25 -6.68
N PRO A 238 4.30 -1.34 -6.13
CA PRO A 238 3.50 -2.54 -6.29
C PRO A 238 3.22 -2.79 -7.77
N PRO A 239 3.15 -4.05 -8.22
CA PRO A 239 2.89 -4.38 -9.62
C PRO A 239 1.46 -3.96 -10.00
N ILE A 240 1.35 -2.81 -10.67
CA ILE A 240 0.11 -2.22 -11.16
C ILE A 240 0.07 -2.35 -12.67
N LYS A 241 -1.08 -2.69 -13.23
CA LYS A 241 -1.33 -2.74 -14.67
C LYS A 241 -2.67 -2.09 -15.01
N GLY A 242 -2.77 -1.61 -16.23
CA GLY A 242 -3.99 -1.03 -16.77
C GLY A 242 -3.70 -0.04 -17.90
N SER A 243 -4.69 0.25 -18.72
CA SER A 243 -4.56 1.26 -19.77
C SER A 243 -5.37 2.51 -19.45
N VAL A 244 -4.76 3.66 -19.64
CA VAL A 244 -5.36 4.98 -19.44
C VAL A 244 -5.73 5.58 -20.78
N ASN A 245 -6.99 6.02 -20.89
CA ASN A 245 -7.47 6.87 -21.97
C ASN A 245 -8.06 8.13 -21.35
N THR A 246 -7.85 9.27 -21.98
CA THR A 246 -8.50 10.52 -21.57
C THR A 246 -8.74 11.43 -22.76
N ASP A 247 -9.81 12.19 -22.72
CA ASP A 247 -10.08 13.27 -23.63
C ASP A 247 -10.69 14.41 -22.81
N LEU A 248 -9.84 15.38 -22.45
CA LEU A 248 -10.19 16.52 -21.61
C LEU A 248 -10.07 17.80 -22.42
N THR A 249 -11.07 18.64 -22.34
CA THR A 249 -11.11 19.95 -22.99
C THR A 249 -11.27 21.03 -21.92
N VAL A 250 -10.47 22.07 -21.99
CA VAL A 250 -10.57 23.27 -21.16
C VAL A 250 -10.74 24.48 -22.09
N LEU A 251 -11.83 25.15 -21.94
CA LEU A 251 -12.20 26.34 -22.70
C LEU A 251 -12.23 27.55 -21.76
N TYR A 252 -11.64 28.68 -22.15
CA TYR A 252 -11.76 29.93 -21.45
C TYR A 252 -12.56 30.95 -22.31
N VAL A 253 -13.74 31.28 -21.85
CA VAL A 253 -14.68 32.21 -22.55
C VAL A 253 -15.44 33.02 -21.51
N ASP A 254 -15.67 34.31 -21.78
CA ASP A 254 -16.41 35.21 -20.91
C ASP A 254 -15.93 35.17 -19.45
N GLU A 255 -14.60 35.15 -19.24
CA GLU A 255 -13.94 35.08 -17.93
C GLU A 255 -14.30 33.83 -17.10
N GLN A 256 -14.67 32.75 -17.78
CA GLN A 256 -14.97 31.46 -17.19
C GLN A 256 -14.13 30.36 -17.81
N PHE A 257 -13.59 29.50 -16.98
CA PHE A 257 -13.04 28.22 -17.41
C PHE A 257 -14.16 27.16 -17.47
N HIS A 258 -14.26 26.50 -18.59
CA HIS A 258 -15.11 25.33 -18.76
C HIS A 258 -14.24 24.10 -18.98
N ALA A 259 -14.30 23.15 -18.07
CA ALA A 259 -13.60 21.87 -18.20
C ALA A 259 -14.61 20.76 -18.44
N SER A 260 -14.41 19.99 -19.50
CA SER A 260 -15.28 18.84 -19.84
C SER A 260 -14.44 17.71 -20.38
N GLY A 261 -14.90 16.48 -20.13
CA GLY A 261 -14.28 15.28 -20.67
C GLY A 261 -14.26 14.11 -19.69
N GLY A 262 -13.45 13.10 -20.00
CA GLY A 262 -13.37 11.91 -19.22
C GLY A 262 -11.97 11.31 -19.16
N LEU A 263 -11.77 10.49 -18.14
CA LEU A 263 -10.60 9.64 -17.96
C LEU A 263 -11.07 8.21 -17.75
N GLN A 264 -10.58 7.30 -18.57
CA GLN A 264 -10.85 5.87 -18.47
C GLN A 264 -9.60 5.13 -18.04
N LEU A 265 -9.73 4.35 -16.99
CA LEU A 265 -8.72 3.39 -16.54
C LEU A 265 -9.28 1.99 -16.75
N ASN A 266 -8.83 1.32 -17.80
CA ASN A 266 -9.32 0.02 -18.18
C ASN A 266 -8.47 -1.10 -17.56
N ASP A 267 -9.16 -2.17 -17.13
CA ASP A 267 -8.57 -3.40 -16.62
C ASP A 267 -7.48 -3.16 -15.57
N PHE A 268 -7.80 -2.31 -14.60
CA PHE A 268 -6.88 -2.02 -13.51
C PHE A 268 -6.63 -3.26 -12.67
N ILE A 269 -5.35 -3.65 -12.57
CA ILE A 269 -4.85 -4.78 -11.80
C ILE A 269 -3.87 -4.27 -10.77
N TYR A 270 -4.03 -4.67 -9.52
CA TYR A 270 -3.12 -4.42 -8.40
C TYR A 270 -2.65 -5.77 -7.84
N GLU A 271 -1.34 -6.00 -7.74
CA GLU A 271 -0.75 -7.25 -7.22
C GLU A 271 -1.38 -8.52 -7.83
N ARG A 272 -1.51 -8.57 -9.16
CA ARG A 272 -2.12 -9.67 -9.93
C ARG A 272 -3.62 -9.88 -9.69
N LYS A 273 -4.28 -9.02 -8.91
CA LYS A 273 -5.73 -9.08 -8.65
C LYS A 273 -6.44 -7.99 -9.44
N ARG A 274 -7.45 -8.34 -10.22
CA ARG A 274 -8.26 -7.36 -10.94
C ARG A 274 -9.09 -6.53 -9.96
N VAL A 275 -8.94 -5.21 -10.01
CA VAL A 275 -9.72 -4.24 -9.24
C VAL A 275 -10.99 -3.86 -9.99
N GLY A 276 -10.86 -3.50 -11.27
CA GLY A 276 -11.98 -3.11 -12.14
C GLY A 276 -11.57 -2.16 -13.25
N SER A 277 -12.54 -1.70 -14.02
CA SER A 277 -12.40 -0.60 -14.97
C SER A 277 -13.15 0.63 -14.43
N PHE A 278 -12.55 1.80 -14.59
CA PHE A 278 -13.04 3.06 -14.03
C PHE A 278 -13.20 4.10 -15.14
N ASP A 279 -14.43 4.66 -15.28
CA ASP A 279 -14.71 5.78 -16.18
C ASP A 279 -15.07 7.00 -15.32
N PHE A 280 -14.24 8.00 -15.35
CA PHE A 280 -14.46 9.28 -14.70
C PHE A 280 -14.86 10.31 -15.76
N ASP A 281 -16.02 10.95 -15.58
CA ASP A 281 -16.51 12.04 -16.42
C ASP A 281 -16.61 13.31 -15.58
N ILE A 282 -16.20 14.45 -16.13
CA ILE A 282 -16.32 15.78 -15.53
C ILE A 282 -16.92 16.78 -16.51
N ASN A 283 -17.79 17.67 -15.97
CA ASN A 283 -18.25 18.86 -16.63
C ASN A 283 -18.36 19.97 -15.58
N ALA A 284 -17.49 20.97 -15.67
CA ALA A 284 -17.40 22.01 -14.66
C ALA A 284 -17.12 23.38 -15.30
N ALA A 285 -17.65 24.43 -14.67
CA ALA A 285 -17.37 25.82 -15.00
C ALA A 285 -16.90 26.56 -13.75
N TYR A 286 -15.87 27.40 -13.92
CA TYR A 286 -15.31 28.26 -12.87
C TYR A 286 -15.21 29.69 -13.39
N ALA A 287 -15.95 30.61 -12.76
CA ALA A 287 -15.90 32.05 -13.07
C ALA A 287 -14.82 32.72 -12.22
N THR A 288 -13.80 33.28 -12.86
CA THR A 288 -12.61 33.85 -12.20
C THR A 288 -12.90 35.08 -11.36
N GLN A 289 -13.80 35.97 -11.80
CA GLN A 289 -14.15 37.20 -11.10
C GLN A 289 -15.01 36.97 -9.85
N THR A 290 -15.95 36.02 -9.91
CA THR A 290 -16.93 35.81 -8.85
C THR A 290 -16.60 34.63 -7.95
N GLY A 291 -15.62 33.81 -8.32
CA GLY A 291 -15.32 32.54 -7.64
C GLY A 291 -16.45 31.48 -7.78
N ARG A 292 -17.40 31.70 -8.70
CA ARG A 292 -18.53 30.80 -8.91
C ARG A 292 -18.07 29.48 -9.53
N ILE A 293 -18.45 28.38 -8.89
CA ILE A 293 -18.21 27.02 -9.38
C ILE A 293 -19.54 26.33 -9.68
N LEU A 294 -19.66 25.81 -10.89
CA LEU A 294 -20.76 24.91 -11.27
C LEU A 294 -20.11 23.65 -11.86
N GLY A 295 -20.46 22.46 -11.35
CA GLY A 295 -19.89 21.26 -11.89
C GLY A 295 -20.64 20.01 -11.49
N ASP A 296 -20.55 19.03 -12.36
CA ASP A 296 -20.97 17.65 -12.14
C ASP A 296 -19.80 16.74 -12.55
N ALA A 297 -19.55 15.71 -11.72
CA ALA A 297 -18.60 14.66 -12.02
C ALA A 297 -19.22 13.31 -11.72
N SER A 298 -18.81 12.28 -12.43
CA SER A 298 -19.28 10.93 -12.16
C SER A 298 -18.17 9.91 -12.34
N LEU A 299 -18.23 8.85 -11.53
CA LEU A 299 -17.35 7.69 -11.67
C LEU A 299 -18.21 6.46 -11.91
N LYS A 300 -17.97 5.80 -13.05
CA LYS A 300 -18.48 4.47 -13.32
C LYS A 300 -17.41 3.43 -12.99
N ILE A 301 -17.84 2.31 -12.48
CA ILE A 301 -16.99 1.17 -12.13
C ILE A 301 -17.55 -0.05 -12.83
N ASP A 302 -16.77 -0.65 -13.73
CA ASP A 302 -17.22 -1.71 -14.63
C ASP A 302 -18.56 -1.36 -15.33
N GLY A 303 -18.67 -0.11 -15.82
CA GLY A 303 -19.84 0.40 -16.52
C GLY A 303 -20.99 0.88 -15.64
N HIS A 304 -20.98 0.60 -14.31
CA HIS A 304 -22.01 1.06 -13.39
C HIS A 304 -21.65 2.41 -12.75
N LYS A 305 -22.55 3.41 -12.81
CA LYS A 305 -22.35 4.73 -12.20
C LYS A 305 -22.42 4.63 -10.67
N ALA A 306 -21.24 4.49 -10.06
CA ALA A 306 -21.10 4.24 -8.62
C ALA A 306 -20.98 5.53 -7.79
N ILE A 307 -20.44 6.60 -8.37
CA ILE A 307 -20.30 7.90 -7.69
C ILE A 307 -20.79 9.00 -8.61
N ARG A 308 -21.49 9.96 -8.01
CA ARG A 308 -21.79 11.26 -8.61
C ARG A 308 -21.39 12.35 -7.62
N ALA A 309 -20.61 13.32 -8.07
CA ALA A 309 -20.30 14.52 -7.33
C ALA A 309 -20.90 15.73 -8.04
N PHE A 310 -21.30 16.75 -7.29
CA PHE A 310 -21.76 18.03 -7.83
C PHE A 310 -21.28 19.18 -6.98
N ALA A 311 -21.05 20.32 -7.60
CA ALA A 311 -20.65 21.55 -6.93
C ALA A 311 -21.45 22.73 -7.47
N ARG A 312 -22.02 23.55 -6.58
CA ARG A 312 -22.74 24.80 -6.88
C ARG A 312 -22.36 25.82 -5.82
N VAL A 313 -21.35 26.65 -6.13
CA VAL A 313 -20.75 27.59 -5.19
C VAL A 313 -20.79 28.98 -5.81
N GLY A 314 -21.04 30.02 -4.99
CA GLY A 314 -21.04 31.42 -5.42
C GLY A 314 -22.23 31.80 -6.31
N THR A 315 -23.33 31.05 -6.29
CA THR A 315 -24.55 31.42 -7.03
C THR A 315 -25.31 32.48 -6.25
N SER A 316 -25.30 33.74 -6.73
CA SER A 316 -26.07 34.83 -6.14
C SER A 316 -27.58 34.48 -6.16
N GLY A 317 -28.22 34.52 -4.99
CA GLY A 317 -29.63 34.22 -4.82
C GLY A 317 -29.87 33.29 -3.63
N ALA A 318 -31.11 33.03 -3.25
CA ALA A 318 -31.51 32.29 -2.06
C ALA A 318 -31.03 30.81 -1.96
N SER A 319 -30.24 30.31 -2.91
CA SER A 319 -29.66 28.97 -2.87
C SER A 319 -28.29 28.99 -2.20
N ARG A 320 -28.18 28.31 -1.06
CA ARG A 320 -26.92 28.09 -0.36
C ARG A 320 -25.95 27.30 -1.24
N ASP A 321 -24.67 27.61 -1.12
CA ASP A 321 -23.60 26.80 -1.68
C ASP A 321 -23.82 25.34 -1.34
N SER A 322 -23.69 24.48 -2.32
CA SER A 322 -23.87 23.06 -2.13
C SER A 322 -22.86 22.26 -2.93
N ILE A 323 -22.06 21.47 -2.21
CA ILE A 323 -21.18 20.46 -2.78
C ILE A 323 -21.62 19.14 -2.20
N GLY A 324 -21.83 18.14 -3.05
CA GLY A 324 -22.29 16.85 -2.58
C GLY A 324 -21.69 15.68 -3.36
N VAL A 325 -21.67 14.52 -2.69
CA VAL A 325 -21.26 13.24 -3.25
C VAL A 325 -22.36 12.22 -2.98
N LEU A 326 -22.80 11.56 -4.03
CA LEU A 326 -23.77 10.47 -3.98
C LEU A 326 -23.06 9.17 -4.35
N LEU A 327 -23.17 8.18 -3.47
CA LEU A 327 -22.75 6.81 -3.71
C LEU A 327 -23.99 5.99 -4.09
N ASN A 328 -23.94 5.32 -5.23
CA ASN A 328 -25.00 4.46 -5.72
C ASN A 328 -24.44 3.07 -6.01
N ARG A 329 -24.70 2.12 -5.12
CA ARG A 329 -24.18 0.76 -5.22
C ARG A 329 -22.67 0.73 -5.50
N PHE A 330 -21.90 1.51 -4.73
CA PHE A 330 -20.45 1.50 -4.80
C PHE A 330 -19.93 0.11 -4.37
N PRO A 331 -19.22 -0.65 -5.23
CA PRO A 331 -18.91 -2.05 -4.97
C PRO A 331 -17.80 -2.20 -3.94
N LEU A 332 -18.08 -2.84 -2.81
CA LEU A 332 -17.09 -3.07 -1.74
C LEU A 332 -15.93 -3.98 -2.18
N ARG A 333 -16.13 -4.81 -3.21
CA ARG A 333 -15.10 -5.70 -3.76
C ARG A 333 -13.82 -4.99 -4.24
N ILE A 334 -13.89 -3.68 -4.48
CA ILE A 334 -12.72 -2.87 -4.86
C ILE A 334 -11.64 -2.89 -3.78
N ALA A 335 -12.02 -3.06 -2.51
CA ALA A 335 -11.09 -3.15 -1.41
C ALA A 335 -10.34 -4.51 -1.33
N ASN A 336 -10.84 -5.56 -2.00
CA ASN A 336 -10.31 -6.92 -1.87
C ASN A 336 -8.83 -7.09 -2.24
N PRO A 337 -8.28 -6.42 -3.26
CA PRO A 337 -6.85 -6.51 -3.54
C PRO A 337 -5.97 -6.08 -2.37
N PHE A 338 -6.45 -5.14 -1.54
CA PHE A 338 -5.74 -4.57 -0.40
C PHE A 338 -5.94 -5.33 0.92
N LEU A 339 -6.87 -6.30 0.97
CA LEU A 339 -7.17 -7.11 2.16
C LEU A 339 -6.35 -8.41 2.24
N GLY A 340 -5.41 -8.61 1.34
CA GLY A 340 -4.61 -9.83 1.27
C GLY A 340 -5.46 -11.08 0.96
N GLN A 341 -5.16 -12.20 1.63
CA GLN A 341 -5.89 -13.46 1.47
C GLN A 341 -6.89 -13.73 2.61
N ASN A 342 -6.87 -12.93 3.67
CA ASN A 342 -7.55 -13.21 4.93
C ASN A 342 -9.06 -12.89 4.89
N ALA A 343 -9.48 -11.94 4.05
CA ALA A 343 -10.86 -11.53 3.94
C ALA A 343 -11.23 -11.11 2.52
N ARG A 344 -12.51 -11.28 2.17
CA ARG A 344 -13.09 -10.78 0.91
C ARG A 344 -14.41 -10.07 1.20
N LEU A 345 -14.50 -8.82 0.77
CA LEU A 345 -15.73 -8.03 0.83
C LEU A 345 -16.60 -8.25 -0.40
N SER A 346 -17.89 -8.31 -0.20
CA SER A 346 -18.90 -8.29 -1.26
C SER A 346 -20.06 -7.36 -0.89
N GLY A 347 -20.95 -7.08 -1.87
CA GLY A 347 -22.03 -6.14 -1.70
C GLY A 347 -21.62 -4.71 -2.03
N TYR A 348 -22.44 -3.76 -1.59
CA TYR A 348 -22.37 -2.37 -2.04
C TYR A 348 -22.50 -1.39 -0.89
N LEU A 349 -21.95 -0.17 -1.10
CA LEU A 349 -22.15 0.99 -0.24
C LEU A 349 -23.01 2.02 -0.97
N ASN A 350 -24.06 2.47 -0.33
CA ASN A 350 -24.90 3.58 -0.76
C ASN A 350 -24.71 4.76 0.18
N GLY A 351 -24.89 5.98 -0.32
CA GLY A 351 -24.80 7.14 0.56
C GLY A 351 -25.01 8.46 -0.12
N ALA A 352 -25.23 9.46 0.71
CA ALA A 352 -25.27 10.85 0.31
C ALA A 352 -24.51 11.68 1.34
N MET A 353 -23.50 12.40 0.87
CA MET A 353 -22.70 13.30 1.69
C MET A 353 -22.73 14.71 1.10
N ARG A 354 -22.75 15.70 1.96
CA ARG A 354 -22.68 17.11 1.62
C ARG A 354 -21.43 17.71 2.26
N LEU A 355 -20.79 18.58 1.53
CA LEU A 355 -19.71 19.43 2.03
C LEU A 355 -20.31 20.74 2.53
N ASP A 356 -20.09 21.06 3.81
CA ASP A 356 -20.67 22.24 4.47
C ASP A 356 -19.64 23.37 4.71
N SER A 357 -18.44 23.25 4.14
CA SER A 357 -17.34 24.19 4.32
C SER A 357 -16.58 24.44 3.01
N THR A 358 -15.47 25.15 3.06
CA THR A 358 -14.63 25.44 1.90
C THR A 358 -13.86 24.19 1.43
N LEU A 359 -13.43 24.20 0.16
CA LEU A 359 -12.60 23.11 -0.39
C LEU A 359 -11.23 22.98 0.30
N SER A 360 -10.73 24.05 0.90
CA SER A 360 -9.47 24.04 1.65
C SER A 360 -9.58 23.39 3.03
N SER A 361 -10.78 23.33 3.60
CA SER A 361 -11.07 22.69 4.89
C SER A 361 -12.42 21.98 4.81
N PRO A 362 -12.51 20.82 4.14
CA PRO A 362 -13.77 20.16 3.83
C PRO A 362 -14.40 19.52 5.09
N ILE A 363 -15.66 19.87 5.36
CA ILE A 363 -16.47 19.25 6.41
C ILE A 363 -17.61 18.47 5.74
N PHE A 364 -17.53 17.15 5.82
CA PHE A 364 -18.53 16.27 5.25
C PHE A 364 -19.59 15.87 6.29
N ASN A 365 -20.84 16.02 5.88
CA ASN A 365 -22.01 15.56 6.63
C ASN A 365 -22.89 14.67 5.75
N GLY A 366 -23.41 13.58 6.30
CA GLY A 366 -24.22 12.69 5.49
C GLY A 366 -24.58 11.37 6.15
N ARG A 367 -24.90 10.41 5.30
CA ARG A 367 -25.29 9.06 5.70
C ARG A 367 -24.78 8.04 4.69
N LEU A 368 -24.29 6.92 5.21
CA LEU A 368 -23.88 5.75 4.45
C LEU A 368 -24.74 4.55 4.88
N ALA A 369 -24.98 3.62 3.98
CA ALA A 369 -25.68 2.38 4.27
C ALA A 369 -25.10 1.24 3.42
N MET A 370 -24.93 0.08 4.02
CA MET A 370 -24.52 -1.14 3.32
C MET A 370 -25.75 -1.73 2.58
N ASP A 371 -25.50 -2.35 1.42
CA ASP A 371 -26.50 -3.08 0.65
C ASP A 371 -25.94 -4.46 0.31
N SER A 372 -26.56 -5.50 0.87
CA SER A 372 -26.15 -6.90 0.67
C SER A 372 -24.66 -7.14 0.95
N ALA A 373 -24.11 -6.39 1.90
CA ALA A 373 -22.69 -6.44 2.22
C ALA A 373 -22.36 -7.66 3.07
N SER A 374 -21.22 -8.29 2.79
CA SER A 374 -20.69 -9.38 3.59
C SER A 374 -19.16 -9.44 3.55
N VAL A 375 -18.60 -10.01 4.61
CA VAL A 375 -17.17 -10.39 4.71
C VAL A 375 -17.10 -11.90 4.60
N TYR A 376 -16.37 -12.40 3.63
CA TYR A 376 -16.04 -13.82 3.51
C TYR A 376 -14.64 -14.06 4.09
N ILE A 377 -14.51 -15.01 4.99
CA ILE A 377 -13.26 -15.45 5.63
C ILE A 377 -12.84 -16.78 4.99
N PRO A 378 -11.86 -16.81 4.08
CA PRO A 378 -11.50 -18.02 3.33
C PRO A 378 -11.06 -19.18 4.21
N MET A 379 -10.23 -18.93 5.24
CA MET A 379 -9.73 -19.93 6.18
C MET A 379 -10.86 -20.73 6.86
N ALA A 380 -11.97 -20.07 7.16
CA ALA A 380 -13.13 -20.67 7.80
C ALA A 380 -14.27 -21.02 6.82
N ALA A 381 -14.11 -20.71 5.53
CA ALA A 381 -15.18 -20.73 4.52
C ALA A 381 -16.49 -20.12 5.05
N ALA A 382 -16.38 -19.06 5.86
CA ALA A 382 -17.48 -18.41 6.54
C ALA A 382 -17.81 -17.07 5.92
N SER A 383 -19.09 -16.76 5.80
CA SER A 383 -19.58 -15.46 5.32
C SER A 383 -20.36 -14.76 6.42
N LEU A 384 -19.88 -13.57 6.80
CA LEU A 384 -20.50 -12.72 7.80
C LEU A 384 -21.29 -11.62 7.09
N LYS A 385 -22.58 -11.50 7.35
CA LYS A 385 -23.45 -10.50 6.76
C LYS A 385 -23.40 -9.21 7.55
N MET A 386 -23.26 -8.07 6.88
CA MET A 386 -23.27 -6.75 7.51
C MET A 386 -24.68 -6.17 7.57
N ASP A 387 -24.91 -5.30 8.56
CA ASP A 387 -26.12 -4.54 8.72
C ASP A 387 -26.38 -3.61 7.52
N THR A 388 -27.66 -3.35 7.30
CA THR A 388 -28.14 -2.31 6.38
C THR A 388 -28.43 -1.00 7.10
N ALA A 389 -28.17 -0.93 8.42
CA ALA A 389 -28.35 0.26 9.23
C ALA A 389 -27.47 1.43 8.71
N ARG A 390 -27.97 2.64 8.97
CA ARG A 390 -27.32 3.85 8.47
C ARG A 390 -26.16 4.22 9.38
N ILE A 391 -24.97 4.34 8.78
CA ILE A 391 -23.82 4.96 9.39
C ILE A 391 -23.95 6.47 9.18
N THR A 392 -23.97 7.25 10.26
CA THR A 392 -24.04 8.71 10.16
C THR A 392 -22.66 9.32 10.07
N VAL A 393 -22.49 10.31 9.19
CA VAL A 393 -21.29 11.12 9.09
C VAL A 393 -21.66 12.53 9.53
N ARG A 394 -20.99 13.04 10.56
CA ARG A 394 -21.14 14.41 11.03
C ARG A 394 -19.76 15.00 11.32
N ASP A 395 -19.49 16.13 10.70
CA ASP A 395 -18.23 16.86 10.86
C ASP A 395 -17.01 15.96 10.60
N ASN A 396 -17.03 15.20 9.49
CA ASN A 396 -16.04 14.19 9.10
C ASN A 396 -15.93 12.96 10.03
N VAL A 397 -16.79 12.86 11.05
CA VAL A 397 -16.80 11.74 12.00
C VAL A 397 -17.88 10.73 11.61
N LEU A 398 -17.47 9.51 11.25
CA LEU A 398 -18.36 8.38 11.04
C LEU A 398 -18.78 7.82 12.42
N ARG A 399 -20.08 7.63 12.62
CA ARG A 399 -20.65 7.10 13.88
C ARG A 399 -21.35 5.79 13.60
N PHE A 400 -20.89 4.76 14.28
CA PHE A 400 -21.51 3.45 14.35
C PHE A 400 -22.36 3.41 15.63
N ASN A 401 -23.60 3.00 15.52
CA ASN A 401 -24.52 2.85 16.65
C ASN A 401 -25.24 1.54 16.49
N GLN A 402 -24.82 0.52 17.25
CA GLN A 402 -25.30 -0.85 17.16
C GLN A 402 -25.29 -1.36 15.69
N PHE A 403 -24.12 -1.22 15.04
CA PHE A 403 -23.94 -1.76 13.68
C PHE A 403 -23.63 -3.24 13.76
N ASP A 404 -24.59 -4.07 13.34
CA ASP A 404 -24.54 -5.50 13.53
C ASP A 404 -23.86 -6.26 12.37
N ILE A 405 -23.08 -7.26 12.71
CA ILE A 405 -22.51 -8.24 11.78
C ILE A 405 -22.96 -9.63 12.22
N TRP A 406 -23.69 -10.34 11.33
CA TRP A 406 -24.23 -11.66 11.64
C TRP A 406 -23.37 -12.77 11.07
N GLY A 407 -23.10 -13.78 11.91
CA GLY A 407 -22.58 -15.06 11.51
C GLY A 407 -23.68 -16.01 11.04
N ALA A 408 -23.60 -17.26 11.47
CA ALA A 408 -24.53 -18.31 11.06
C ALA A 408 -25.80 -18.39 11.92
N ASN A 409 -25.86 -17.70 13.04
CA ASN A 409 -27.05 -17.59 13.90
C ASN A 409 -27.58 -16.15 13.97
N LYS A 410 -28.58 -15.90 14.82
CA LYS A 410 -29.21 -14.59 14.99
C LYS A 410 -28.50 -13.68 16.01
N ASN A 411 -27.42 -14.14 16.60
CA ASN A 411 -26.66 -13.38 17.60
C ASN A 411 -25.55 -12.61 16.87
N PRO A 412 -25.63 -11.28 16.77
CA PRO A 412 -24.65 -10.52 16.03
C PRO A 412 -23.40 -10.21 16.84
N LEU A 413 -22.38 -9.75 16.12
CA LEU A 413 -21.35 -8.87 16.61
C LEU A 413 -21.83 -7.44 16.42
N SER A 414 -22.07 -6.72 17.50
CA SER A 414 -22.52 -5.32 17.45
C SER A 414 -21.34 -4.37 17.62
N ILE A 415 -21.21 -3.42 16.69
CA ILE A 415 -20.13 -2.43 16.66
C ILE A 415 -20.70 -1.07 17.02
N ASP A 416 -20.06 -0.42 18.00
CA ASP A 416 -20.33 0.94 18.43
C ASP A 416 -19.06 1.79 18.41
N GLY A 417 -19.23 3.11 18.19
CA GLY A 417 -18.11 4.05 18.28
C GLY A 417 -17.95 4.95 17.08
N THR A 418 -16.73 5.43 16.85
CA THR A 418 -16.45 6.46 15.85
C THR A 418 -15.18 6.20 15.06
N VAL A 419 -15.19 6.68 13.80
CA VAL A 419 -13.99 6.86 12.97
C VAL A 419 -13.94 8.33 12.58
N ASP A 420 -12.94 9.04 13.08
CA ASP A 420 -12.75 10.47 12.85
C ASP A 420 -11.77 10.66 11.68
N ALA A 421 -12.28 11.20 10.59
CA ALA A 421 -11.56 11.54 9.36
C ALA A 421 -11.43 13.07 9.18
N SER A 422 -11.41 13.86 10.26
CA SER A 422 -11.25 15.31 10.20
C SER A 422 -9.88 15.72 9.63
N ASP A 423 -8.85 14.91 9.87
CA ASP A 423 -7.58 14.95 9.14
C ASP A 423 -7.40 13.63 8.37
N PHE A 424 -7.56 13.67 7.04
CA PHE A 424 -7.39 12.49 6.16
C PHE A 424 -5.99 11.86 6.21
N ARG A 425 -4.98 12.59 6.71
CA ARG A 425 -3.62 12.07 6.90
C ARG A 425 -3.48 11.31 8.22
N LYS A 426 -4.41 11.55 9.18
CA LYS A 426 -4.41 10.94 10.50
C LYS A 426 -5.84 10.57 10.91
N ILE A 427 -6.40 9.54 10.26
CA ILE A 427 -7.71 9.01 10.61
C ILE A 427 -7.62 8.33 11.98
N LEU A 428 -8.49 8.72 12.91
CA LEU A 428 -8.55 8.16 14.26
C LEU A 428 -9.72 7.18 14.38
N VAL A 429 -9.46 6.03 14.99
CA VAL A 429 -10.45 4.97 15.25
C VAL A 429 -10.68 4.85 16.75
N ASP A 430 -11.93 4.81 17.20
CA ASP A 430 -12.36 4.45 18.55
C ASP A 430 -13.64 3.61 18.42
N LEU A 431 -13.46 2.28 18.33
CA LEU A 431 -14.55 1.33 18.13
C LEU A 431 -14.56 0.28 19.24
N THR A 432 -15.75 -0.13 19.63
CA THR A 432 -16.01 -1.31 20.44
C THR A 432 -16.84 -2.29 19.65
N ALA A 433 -16.59 -3.59 19.82
CA ALA A 433 -17.35 -4.64 19.19
C ALA A 433 -17.64 -5.75 20.20
N ASP A 434 -18.89 -6.06 20.43
CA ASP A 434 -19.37 -7.04 21.40
C ASP A 434 -20.25 -8.10 20.75
N ALA A 435 -20.00 -9.37 21.10
CA ALA A 435 -20.84 -10.49 20.69
C ALA A 435 -21.07 -11.45 21.86
N ARG A 436 -22.26 -12.03 21.89
CA ARG A 436 -22.62 -13.07 22.87
C ARG A 436 -23.23 -14.27 22.16
N ASN A 437 -22.68 -15.44 22.40
CA ASN A 437 -23.10 -16.71 21.79
C ASN A 437 -23.27 -16.59 20.25
N MET A 438 -22.33 -15.85 19.63
CA MET A 438 -22.32 -15.70 18.17
C MET A 438 -21.83 -16.98 17.53
N GLN A 439 -22.58 -17.54 16.59
CA GLN A 439 -22.09 -18.63 15.75
C GLN A 439 -21.26 -18.04 14.60
N LEU A 440 -19.94 -17.97 14.81
CA LEU A 440 -19.02 -17.41 13.82
C LEU A 440 -18.90 -18.31 12.58
N ILE A 441 -18.81 -19.64 12.79
CA ILE A 441 -18.64 -20.63 11.74
C ILE A 441 -19.76 -21.67 11.82
N LYS A 442 -20.31 -22.03 10.65
CA LYS A 442 -21.17 -23.17 10.41
C LYS A 442 -20.89 -23.70 9.01
N SER A 443 -19.97 -24.65 8.93
CA SER A 443 -19.57 -25.26 7.67
C SER A 443 -19.40 -26.77 7.84
N ASP A 444 -19.46 -27.51 6.74
CA ASP A 444 -19.30 -28.96 6.76
C ASP A 444 -17.91 -29.38 6.23
N LYS A 445 -17.64 -30.69 6.31
CA LYS A 445 -16.38 -31.29 5.82
C LYS A 445 -16.11 -31.00 4.32
N ARG A 446 -17.10 -30.62 3.49
CA ARG A 446 -16.94 -30.33 2.06
C ARG A 446 -16.51 -28.88 1.82
N SER A 447 -16.51 -28.06 2.87
CA SER A 447 -16.05 -26.67 2.76
C SER A 447 -14.59 -26.62 2.33
N LYS A 448 -14.21 -25.59 1.57
CA LYS A 448 -12.83 -25.37 1.12
C LYS A 448 -11.94 -24.69 2.17
N GLY A 449 -12.49 -24.35 3.34
CA GLY A 449 -11.72 -23.73 4.42
C GLY A 449 -10.89 -24.74 5.18
N ASP A 450 -9.85 -24.25 5.83
CA ASP A 450 -9.01 -25.07 6.71
C ASP A 450 -9.73 -25.41 8.03
N ILE A 451 -10.69 -24.55 8.43
CA ILE A 451 -11.52 -24.74 9.60
C ILE A 451 -12.96 -25.02 9.16
N PHE A 452 -13.57 -26.06 9.68
CA PHE A 452 -14.99 -26.37 9.47
C PHE A 452 -15.64 -26.88 10.75
N GLY A 453 -16.98 -26.97 10.76
CA GLY A 453 -17.76 -27.35 11.93
C GLY A 453 -18.63 -26.20 12.44
N LYS A 454 -18.73 -26.07 13.76
CA LYS A 454 -19.51 -25.02 14.44
C LYS A 454 -18.63 -24.34 15.47
N ILE A 455 -18.46 -23.05 15.34
CA ILE A 455 -17.72 -22.25 16.33
C ILE A 455 -18.65 -21.22 16.93
N TYR A 456 -18.80 -21.25 18.24
CA TYR A 456 -19.56 -20.30 19.05
C TYR A 456 -18.61 -19.54 19.96
N LEU A 457 -18.79 -18.24 20.04
CA LEU A 457 -17.95 -17.40 20.89
C LEU A 457 -18.69 -16.22 21.51
N ASP A 458 -18.22 -15.82 22.68
CA ASP A 458 -18.40 -14.49 23.23
C ASP A 458 -17.16 -13.67 22.88
N MET A 459 -17.36 -12.42 22.56
CA MET A 459 -16.27 -11.53 22.16
C MET A 459 -16.53 -10.12 22.63
N GLY A 460 -15.49 -9.47 23.18
CA GLY A 460 -15.44 -8.05 23.44
C GLY A 460 -14.12 -7.49 22.92
N VAL A 461 -14.19 -6.57 21.97
CA VAL A 461 -13.00 -5.99 21.31
C VAL A 461 -13.06 -4.48 21.39
N LYS A 462 -11.93 -3.85 21.70
CA LYS A 462 -11.73 -2.39 21.63
C LYS A 462 -10.61 -2.10 20.66
N VAL A 463 -10.87 -1.22 19.69
CA VAL A 463 -9.90 -0.78 18.69
C VAL A 463 -9.73 0.72 18.81
N LYS A 464 -8.53 1.18 19.11
CA LYS A 464 -8.22 2.60 19.27
C LYS A 464 -6.93 2.99 18.54
N GLY A 465 -6.86 4.25 18.15
CA GLY A 465 -5.64 4.86 17.64
C GLY A 465 -5.72 5.33 16.19
N PRO A 466 -4.63 5.86 15.65
CA PRO A 466 -4.57 6.21 14.25
C PRO A 466 -4.62 4.96 13.38
N LEU A 467 -5.30 5.05 12.21
CA LEU A 467 -5.52 3.92 11.30
C LEU A 467 -4.21 3.20 10.90
N GLN A 468 -3.10 3.94 10.86
CA GLN A 468 -1.78 3.38 10.55
C GLN A 468 -1.18 2.56 11.70
N ASN A 469 -1.61 2.83 12.96
CA ASN A 469 -1.10 2.16 14.17
C ASN A 469 -2.27 1.95 15.14
N LEU A 470 -2.92 0.80 15.06
CA LEU A 470 -4.08 0.49 15.89
C LEU A 470 -3.69 -0.26 17.16
N ASP A 471 -4.26 0.13 18.28
CA ASP A 471 -4.26 -0.62 19.53
C ASP A 471 -5.54 -1.44 19.64
N VAL A 472 -5.41 -2.76 19.68
CA VAL A 472 -6.52 -3.70 19.77
C VAL A 472 -6.44 -4.47 21.08
N ALA A 473 -7.47 -4.34 21.91
CA ALA A 473 -7.66 -5.16 23.11
C ALA A 473 -8.85 -6.08 22.91
N ALA A 474 -8.66 -7.39 23.04
CA ALA A 474 -9.67 -8.39 22.79
C ALA A 474 -9.85 -9.37 23.96
N ASN A 475 -11.10 -9.66 24.30
CA ASN A 475 -11.48 -10.78 25.17
C ASN A 475 -12.31 -11.75 24.34
N LEU A 476 -11.83 -12.95 24.16
CA LEU A 476 -12.44 -14.00 23.33
C LEU A 476 -12.74 -15.21 24.21
N ASN A 477 -13.96 -15.69 24.22
CA ASN A 477 -14.34 -16.91 24.91
C ASN A 477 -14.95 -17.89 23.91
N LEU A 478 -14.22 -18.96 23.62
CA LEU A 478 -14.70 -20.07 22.81
C LEU A 478 -15.64 -20.94 23.68
N LEU A 479 -16.91 -21.00 23.29
CA LEU A 479 -17.96 -21.60 24.11
C LEU A 479 -17.99 -23.13 24.00
N GLY A 480 -18.44 -23.80 25.06
CA GLY A 480 -18.47 -25.25 25.17
C GLY A 480 -19.36 -26.00 24.17
N ASN A 481 -20.25 -25.28 23.46
CA ASN A 481 -21.04 -25.84 22.34
C ASN A 481 -20.30 -25.79 20.98
N THR A 482 -19.04 -25.40 20.97
CA THR A 482 -18.18 -25.44 19.79
C THR A 482 -17.76 -26.86 19.47
N ASP A 483 -17.88 -27.23 18.17
CA ASP A 483 -17.43 -28.48 17.59
C ASP A 483 -16.76 -28.18 16.24
N ALA A 484 -15.44 -28.08 16.24
CA ALA A 484 -14.68 -27.59 15.11
C ALA A 484 -13.52 -28.52 14.74
N THR A 485 -13.28 -28.61 13.44
CA THR A 485 -12.16 -29.38 12.87
C THR A 485 -11.23 -28.43 12.10
N TYR A 486 -9.95 -28.55 12.37
CA TYR A 486 -8.87 -27.89 11.63
C TYR A 486 -8.14 -28.89 10.74
N ARG A 487 -7.93 -28.56 9.46
CA ARG A 487 -7.09 -29.34 8.53
C ARG A 487 -5.68 -28.78 8.56
N LEU A 488 -4.74 -29.59 9.01
CA LEU A 488 -3.33 -29.25 8.94
C LEU A 488 -2.84 -29.52 7.51
N ASN A 489 -2.68 -28.48 6.70
CA ASN A 489 -2.16 -28.58 5.34
C ASN A 489 -0.62 -28.70 5.39
N LEU A 490 -0.10 -29.89 5.74
CA LEU A 490 1.32 -30.19 5.63
C LEU A 490 1.64 -30.59 4.18
N PRO A 491 2.73 -30.08 3.58
CA PRO A 491 3.21 -30.62 2.30
C PRO A 491 3.52 -32.13 2.48
N GLU A 492 3.03 -32.97 1.56
CA GLU A 492 3.19 -34.44 1.61
C GLU A 492 4.65 -34.90 1.74
N SER A 493 5.63 -34.05 1.53
CA SER A 493 7.06 -34.37 1.59
C SER A 493 7.68 -34.42 2.99
N GLU A 494 7.00 -33.93 4.03
CA GLU A 494 7.62 -33.87 5.37
C GLU A 494 7.35 -35.10 6.27
N PHE A 495 6.41 -35.99 5.91
CA PHE A 495 6.05 -37.17 6.72
C PHE A 495 6.28 -38.52 6.04
N THR A 496 6.68 -38.59 4.80
CA THR A 496 7.21 -39.80 4.22
C THR A 496 8.69 -39.90 4.58
N ALA A 497 8.98 -40.44 5.76
CA ALA A 497 10.28 -41.06 5.99
C ALA A 497 10.37 -42.25 5.02
N THR A 498 10.74 -42.00 3.78
CA THR A 498 11.22 -43.03 2.88
C THR A 498 12.51 -43.54 3.48
N ASN A 499 12.48 -44.81 3.96
CA ASN A 499 13.64 -45.64 4.13
C ASN A 499 14.34 -45.79 2.77
N ASP A 500 15.13 -44.80 2.40
CA ASP A 500 16.19 -44.96 1.43
C ASP A 500 17.52 -44.74 2.15
N GLU A 501 18.05 -45.84 2.61
CA GLU A 501 19.44 -45.96 3.00
C GLU A 501 20.30 -45.45 1.83
N GLY A 502 21.05 -44.40 2.06
CA GLY A 502 22.27 -44.12 1.32
C GLY A 502 22.19 -43.21 0.11
N VAL A 503 21.41 -42.16 0.10
CA VAL A 503 21.59 -41.08 -0.90
C VAL A 503 22.10 -39.82 -0.22
N VAL A 504 23.42 -39.64 -0.24
CA VAL A 504 24.06 -38.34 0.04
C VAL A 504 23.66 -37.40 -1.10
N LYS A 505 22.75 -36.48 -0.84
CA LYS A 505 22.42 -35.41 -1.79
C LYS A 505 23.57 -34.41 -1.76
N PHE A 506 24.42 -34.44 -2.76
CA PHE A 506 25.40 -33.37 -2.98
C PHE A 506 24.64 -32.10 -3.35
N VAL A 507 24.59 -31.15 -2.43
CA VAL A 507 24.07 -29.81 -2.69
C VAL A 507 25.17 -29.05 -3.43
N ASN A 508 24.92 -28.68 -4.67
CA ASN A 508 25.84 -27.85 -5.44
C ASN A 508 25.74 -26.42 -4.93
N PHE A 509 26.72 -25.96 -4.15
CA PHE A 509 26.82 -24.61 -3.60
C PHE A 509 27.09 -23.52 -4.64
N SER A 510 27.17 -23.85 -5.92
CA SER A 510 27.33 -22.87 -7.01
C SER A 510 26.00 -22.33 -7.55
N ASP A 511 24.87 -22.83 -7.11
CA ASP A 511 23.55 -22.34 -7.52
C ASP A 511 22.96 -21.38 -6.47
N THR A 512 23.57 -20.16 -6.41
CA THR A 512 23.11 -19.07 -5.55
C THR A 512 21.86 -18.32 -6.06
N THR A 513 21.16 -18.89 -7.04
CA THR A 513 19.95 -18.25 -7.61
C THR A 513 18.64 -18.63 -6.93
N GLN A 514 18.66 -19.55 -5.97
CA GLN A 514 17.56 -19.71 -5.02
C GLN A 514 17.93 -19.04 -3.68
N VAL A 515 18.07 -17.72 -3.70
CA VAL A 515 17.74 -16.97 -2.50
C VAL A 515 16.29 -17.30 -2.21
N ALA A 516 16.05 -18.09 -1.16
CA ALA A 516 14.73 -18.21 -0.58
C ALA A 516 14.18 -16.78 -0.51
N ARG A 517 13.16 -16.47 -1.28
CA ARG A 517 12.38 -15.26 -1.07
C ARG A 517 11.97 -15.38 0.39
N LYS A 518 12.66 -14.64 1.25
CA LYS A 518 12.15 -14.28 2.55
C LYS A 518 10.73 -13.83 2.24
N ASP A 519 9.74 -14.53 2.78
CA ASP A 519 8.36 -14.13 2.63
C ASP A 519 8.34 -12.64 2.90
N SER A 520 8.19 -11.85 1.84
CA SER A 520 8.06 -10.41 1.98
C SER A 520 6.79 -10.27 2.80
N ILE A 521 6.93 -9.79 4.02
CA ILE A 521 5.81 -9.36 4.84
C ILE A 521 5.02 -8.45 3.90
N GLU A 522 3.84 -8.93 3.45
CA GLU A 522 2.97 -8.13 2.59
C GLU A 522 2.79 -6.81 3.35
N PRO A 523 3.10 -5.64 2.76
CA PRO A 523 2.96 -4.38 3.46
C PRO A 523 1.50 -4.25 3.88
N SER A 524 1.24 -4.49 5.15
CA SER A 524 -0.07 -4.26 5.74
C SER A 524 -0.31 -2.76 5.72
N LEU A 525 -1.46 -2.33 5.19
CA LEU A 525 -1.89 -0.93 5.27
C LEU A 525 -2.05 -0.46 6.74
N PHE A 526 -2.00 -1.39 7.67
CA PHE A 526 -2.22 -1.14 9.10
C PHE A 526 -1.16 -1.86 9.93
N ASN A 527 -0.46 -1.13 10.78
CA ASN A 527 0.27 -1.72 11.89
C ASN A 527 -0.69 -1.89 13.06
N MET A 528 -0.58 -2.99 13.80
CA MET A 528 -1.49 -3.31 14.87
C MET A 528 -0.72 -3.87 16.06
N ARG A 529 -0.98 -3.31 17.24
CA ARG A 529 -0.66 -3.94 18.52
C ARG A 529 -1.92 -4.67 18.99
N LEU A 530 -1.80 -5.94 19.32
CA LEU A 530 -2.92 -6.77 19.79
C LEU A 530 -2.61 -7.34 21.17
N ASP A 531 -3.50 -7.08 22.12
CA ASP A 531 -3.55 -7.70 23.43
C ASP A 531 -4.84 -8.52 23.51
N ALA A 532 -4.75 -9.85 23.51
CA ALA A 532 -5.91 -10.71 23.52
C ALA A 532 -5.89 -11.71 24.67
N ASN A 533 -6.97 -11.72 25.45
CA ASN A 533 -7.27 -12.80 26.39
C ASN A 533 -8.20 -13.81 25.71
N VAL A 534 -7.76 -15.06 25.61
CA VAL A 534 -8.49 -16.14 24.94
C VAL A 534 -8.82 -17.22 25.96
N VAL A 535 -10.09 -17.44 26.20
CA VAL A 535 -10.61 -18.50 27.07
C VAL A 535 -11.22 -19.60 26.20
N ILE A 536 -10.90 -20.85 26.49
CA ILE A 536 -11.57 -22.02 25.92
C ILE A 536 -12.41 -22.65 27.03
N SER A 537 -13.72 -22.57 26.90
CA SER A 537 -14.66 -23.10 27.89
C SER A 537 -14.70 -24.63 27.87
N PRO A 538 -14.84 -25.30 29.02
CA PRO A 538 -15.07 -26.72 29.09
C PRO A 538 -16.26 -27.18 28.23
N GLY A 539 -16.15 -28.35 27.59
CA GLY A 539 -17.14 -28.88 26.66
C GLY A 539 -16.90 -28.52 25.19
N THR A 540 -15.92 -27.62 24.92
CA THR A 540 -15.44 -27.37 23.55
C THR A 540 -14.84 -28.64 22.97
N HIS A 541 -15.26 -29.04 21.77
CA HIS A 541 -14.73 -30.15 21.03
C HIS A 541 -13.91 -29.69 19.84
N LEU A 542 -12.64 -30.05 19.82
CA LEU A 542 -11.71 -29.68 18.74
C LEU A 542 -11.09 -30.90 18.12
N GLN A 543 -11.04 -30.92 16.79
CA GLN A 543 -10.37 -31.99 16.03
C GLN A 543 -9.32 -31.33 15.09
N VAL A 544 -8.15 -31.96 15.01
CA VAL A 544 -7.12 -31.58 14.04
C VAL A 544 -6.87 -32.79 13.13
N LEU A 545 -7.08 -32.64 11.83
CA LEU A 545 -6.72 -33.64 10.83
C LEU A 545 -5.23 -33.51 10.51
N LEU A 546 -4.47 -34.55 10.82
CA LEU A 546 -3.02 -34.61 10.63
C LEU A 546 -2.63 -35.19 9.27
N SER A 547 -3.61 -35.78 8.55
CA SER A 547 -3.43 -36.32 7.20
C SER A 547 -4.55 -35.85 6.26
N THR A 548 -4.26 -35.78 4.97
CA THR A 548 -5.21 -35.34 3.93
C THR A 548 -6.42 -36.24 3.77
N ASN A 549 -6.27 -37.53 4.04
CA ASN A 549 -7.36 -38.52 4.03
C ASN A 549 -8.17 -38.55 5.33
N GLY A 550 -7.71 -37.84 6.39
CA GLY A 550 -8.38 -37.78 7.70
C GLY A 550 -8.27 -39.03 8.56
N THR A 551 -7.39 -39.99 8.22
CA THR A 551 -7.12 -41.16 9.06
C THR A 551 -6.35 -40.77 10.31
N ASP A 552 -5.33 -39.94 10.14
CA ASP A 552 -4.55 -39.43 11.25
C ASP A 552 -5.21 -38.18 11.79
N LYS A 553 -5.56 -38.21 13.07
CA LYS A 553 -6.26 -37.10 13.71
C LYS A 553 -5.95 -36.97 15.18
N LEU A 554 -6.05 -35.76 15.66
CA LEU A 554 -6.06 -35.38 17.05
C LEU A 554 -7.48 -34.93 17.42
N GLU A 555 -8.04 -35.43 18.52
CA GLU A 555 -9.36 -35.05 19.00
C GLU A 555 -9.27 -34.72 20.49
N LEU A 556 -9.81 -33.58 20.90
CA LEU A 556 -9.63 -33.02 22.24
C LEU A 556 -10.90 -32.32 22.73
N GLN A 557 -11.07 -32.30 24.04
CA GLN A 557 -12.02 -31.43 24.75
C GLN A 557 -11.25 -30.49 25.66
N PRO A 558 -10.55 -29.51 25.12
CA PRO A 558 -9.62 -28.69 25.86
C PRO A 558 -10.32 -27.61 26.69
N SER A 559 -9.60 -27.12 27.69
CA SER A 559 -9.89 -25.87 28.37
C SER A 559 -8.63 -25.01 28.48
N ALA A 560 -8.76 -23.70 28.37
CA ALA A 560 -7.60 -22.82 28.40
C ALA A 560 -7.93 -21.42 28.88
N ASN A 561 -6.89 -20.74 29.37
CA ASN A 561 -6.87 -19.30 29.55
C ASN A 561 -5.50 -18.81 29.07
N LEU A 562 -5.49 -18.07 27.96
CA LEU A 562 -4.30 -17.67 27.25
C LEU A 562 -4.28 -16.16 27.08
N ASN A 563 -3.11 -15.55 27.27
CA ASN A 563 -2.86 -14.14 27.00
C ASN A 563 -1.89 -14.02 25.83
N PHE A 564 -2.39 -13.55 24.71
CA PHE A 564 -1.63 -13.31 23.48
C PHE A 564 -1.30 -11.84 23.35
N HIS A 565 -0.06 -11.53 23.03
CA HIS A 565 0.39 -10.19 22.73
C HIS A 565 1.13 -10.16 21.39
N GLN A 566 0.83 -9.16 20.56
CA GLN A 566 1.55 -8.84 19.34
C GLN A 566 1.94 -7.37 19.36
N SER A 567 3.23 -7.10 19.12
CA SER A 567 3.76 -5.73 18.96
C SER A 567 3.45 -5.15 17.58
N TYR A 568 3.60 -3.83 17.41
CA TYR A 568 3.51 -3.19 16.07
C TYR A 568 4.55 -3.72 15.06
N MET A 569 5.66 -4.29 15.53
CA MET A 569 6.70 -4.88 14.68
C MET A 569 6.40 -6.34 14.30
N GLY A 570 5.29 -6.90 14.82
CA GLY A 570 4.88 -8.28 14.53
C GLY A 570 5.46 -9.32 15.50
N ASP A 571 6.22 -8.90 16.53
CA ASP A 571 6.69 -9.81 17.58
C ASP A 571 5.51 -10.35 18.37
N MET A 572 5.44 -11.67 18.51
CA MET A 572 4.33 -12.35 19.16
C MET A 572 4.78 -13.07 20.42
N THR A 573 4.01 -12.92 21.49
CA THR A 573 4.20 -13.70 22.72
C THR A 573 2.88 -14.29 23.18
N LEU A 574 2.95 -15.46 23.83
CA LEU A 574 1.81 -16.18 24.38
C LEU A 574 2.12 -16.63 25.82
N TYR A 575 1.18 -16.41 26.72
CA TYR A 575 1.26 -16.84 28.10
C TYR A 575 0.00 -17.60 28.47
N GLY A 576 0.15 -18.64 29.28
CA GLY A 576 -0.96 -19.44 29.79
C GLY A 576 -0.85 -20.91 29.48
N SER A 577 -1.88 -21.65 29.82
CA SER A 577 -1.89 -23.10 29.69
C SER A 577 -3.19 -23.61 29.04
N VAL A 578 -3.03 -24.62 28.22
CA VAL A 578 -4.12 -25.44 27.66
C VAL A 578 -4.09 -26.79 28.38
N THR A 579 -5.18 -27.14 29.04
CA THR A 579 -5.43 -28.50 29.51
C THR A 579 -6.11 -29.28 28.40
N LEU A 580 -5.58 -30.44 28.02
CA LEU A 580 -6.06 -31.18 26.85
C LEU A 580 -7.45 -31.78 27.07
N GLY A 581 -7.78 -32.10 28.33
CA GLY A 581 -9.02 -32.78 28.68
C GLY A 581 -9.11 -34.19 28.11
N THR A 582 -10.32 -34.68 27.90
CA THR A 582 -10.54 -35.98 27.26
C THR A 582 -10.29 -35.87 25.76
N GLY A 583 -9.66 -36.92 25.21
CA GLY A 583 -9.38 -36.97 23.78
C GLY A 583 -8.37 -38.05 23.43
N PHE A 584 -8.05 -38.16 22.15
CA PHE A 584 -7.09 -39.14 21.65
C PHE A 584 -6.32 -38.57 20.45
N VAL A 585 -5.15 -39.18 20.21
CA VAL A 585 -4.46 -39.10 18.94
C VAL A 585 -4.52 -40.43 18.22
N ARG A 586 -4.94 -40.42 16.96
CA ARG A 586 -4.89 -41.55 16.06
C ARG A 586 -3.83 -41.28 15.00
N TYR A 587 -2.91 -42.24 14.85
CA TYR A 587 -1.83 -42.11 13.89
C TYR A 587 -1.45 -43.48 13.29
N ALA A 588 -1.28 -43.50 11.96
CA ALA A 588 -0.84 -44.68 11.22
C ALA A 588 0.69 -44.74 11.17
N PHE A 589 1.30 -45.55 12.04
CA PHE A 589 2.74 -45.79 12.03
C PHE A 589 3.13 -46.74 10.89
N PRO A 590 4.21 -46.47 10.13
CA PRO A 590 4.61 -47.29 8.97
C PRO A 590 4.83 -48.77 9.26
N VAL A 591 5.25 -49.11 10.48
CA VAL A 591 5.57 -50.51 10.88
C VAL A 591 4.53 -51.10 11.84
N LEU A 592 3.96 -50.26 12.71
CA LEU A 592 3.05 -50.70 13.78
C LEU A 592 1.56 -50.64 13.40
N GLY A 593 1.26 -50.10 12.19
CA GLY A 593 -0.11 -49.87 11.75
C GLY A 593 -0.79 -48.72 12.51
N GLU A 594 -2.10 -48.63 12.40
CA GLU A 594 -2.91 -47.62 13.08
C GLU A 594 -2.90 -47.82 14.59
N LYS A 595 -2.57 -46.79 15.35
CA LYS A 595 -2.57 -46.74 16.81
C LYS A 595 -3.40 -45.58 17.31
N MET A 596 -4.06 -45.78 18.45
CA MET A 596 -4.87 -44.76 19.11
C MET A 596 -4.41 -44.63 20.58
N PHE A 597 -3.95 -43.47 20.95
CA PHE A 597 -3.53 -43.14 22.30
C PHE A 597 -4.52 -42.17 22.93
N ASP A 598 -5.13 -42.56 24.03
CA ASP A 598 -6.03 -41.75 24.83
C ASP A 598 -5.22 -40.85 25.75
N PHE A 599 -5.52 -39.56 25.75
CA PHE A 599 -4.84 -38.59 26.59
C PHE A 599 -5.26 -38.69 28.05
N ASN A 600 -4.30 -38.54 28.96
CA ASN A 600 -4.63 -38.21 30.34
C ASN A 600 -5.26 -36.81 30.36
N PRO A 601 -6.47 -36.65 30.94
CA PRO A 601 -7.16 -35.34 30.95
C PRO A 601 -6.40 -34.18 31.61
N GLU A 602 -5.43 -34.49 32.48
CA GLU A 602 -4.57 -33.50 33.15
C GLU A 602 -3.34 -33.09 32.32
N SER A 603 -3.18 -33.66 31.11
CA SER A 603 -2.10 -33.26 30.20
C SER A 603 -2.20 -31.80 29.83
N THR A 604 -1.05 -31.09 29.85
CA THR A 604 -1.00 -29.63 29.63
C THR A 604 0.05 -29.23 28.60
N ILE A 605 -0.25 -28.13 27.93
CA ILE A 605 0.69 -27.35 27.09
C ILE A 605 0.73 -25.94 27.66
N THR A 606 1.91 -25.47 28.06
CA THR A 606 2.07 -24.17 28.72
C THR A 606 3.03 -23.27 27.94
N TRP A 607 2.63 -22.05 27.70
CA TRP A 607 3.45 -21.00 27.09
C TRP A 607 3.89 -19.97 28.13
N ASN A 608 5.17 -19.60 28.06
CA ASN A 608 5.83 -18.62 28.94
C ASN A 608 6.50 -17.50 28.13
N GLY A 609 5.91 -17.11 27.02
CA GLY A 609 6.35 -16.03 26.15
C GLY A 609 6.53 -16.46 24.70
N THR A 610 7.49 -17.33 24.38
CA THR A 610 7.75 -17.74 23.01
C THR A 610 6.68 -18.65 22.45
N LEU A 611 6.02 -18.26 21.35
CA LEU A 611 4.93 -18.99 20.73
C LEU A 611 5.34 -20.40 20.26
N MET A 612 6.54 -20.53 19.69
CA MET A 612 7.03 -21.76 19.07
C MET A 612 7.77 -22.70 20.03
N ASN A 613 7.83 -22.35 21.31
CA ASN A 613 8.54 -23.17 22.31
C ASN A 613 7.69 -23.35 23.59
N PRO A 614 6.54 -24.05 23.51
CA PRO A 614 5.74 -24.36 24.70
C PRO A 614 6.41 -25.43 25.57
N THR A 615 6.11 -25.41 26.85
CA THR A 615 6.40 -26.52 27.75
C THR A 615 5.31 -27.58 27.61
N LEU A 616 5.69 -28.81 27.30
CA LEU A 616 4.79 -29.95 27.14
C LEU A 616 4.82 -30.85 28.37
N ASN A 617 3.66 -31.20 28.89
CA ASN A 617 3.46 -32.22 29.90
C ASN A 617 2.27 -33.12 29.46
N ILE A 618 2.55 -33.99 28.51
CA ILE A 618 1.51 -34.81 27.87
C ILE A 618 1.76 -36.28 28.19
N THR A 619 0.72 -36.94 28.67
CA THR A 619 0.71 -38.40 28.89
C THR A 619 -0.46 -38.99 28.11
N ALA A 620 -0.19 -40.04 27.33
CA ALA A 620 -1.21 -40.75 26.59
C ALA A 620 -1.01 -42.27 26.70
N THR A 621 -2.09 -43.05 26.68
CA THR A 621 -2.08 -44.48 26.88
C THR A 621 -2.80 -45.22 25.78
N ASP A 622 -2.29 -46.41 25.42
CA ASP A 622 -2.95 -47.36 24.53
C ASP A 622 -2.95 -48.79 25.16
N ASN A 623 -4.07 -49.48 25.08
CA ASN A 623 -4.20 -50.85 25.51
C ASN A 623 -3.97 -51.80 24.34
N MET A 624 -2.80 -52.43 24.30
CA MET A 624 -2.39 -53.35 23.25
C MET A 624 -2.49 -54.79 23.69
N LYS A 625 -2.97 -55.65 22.81
CA LYS A 625 -2.97 -57.11 23.02
C LYS A 625 -1.85 -57.71 22.19
N ALA A 626 -0.99 -58.50 22.83
CA ALA A 626 0.05 -59.23 22.15
C ALA A 626 0.16 -60.65 22.68
N ASN A 627 0.54 -61.63 21.83
CA ASN A 627 0.81 -62.97 22.22
C ASN A 627 2.20 -63.05 22.86
N ILE A 628 2.23 -63.53 24.10
CA ILE A 628 3.47 -63.86 24.80
C ILE A 628 3.70 -65.38 24.66
N THR A 629 4.85 -65.74 24.10
CA THR A 629 5.27 -67.18 24.04
C THR A 629 6.34 -67.42 25.10
N GLN A 630 6.02 -68.21 26.09
CA GLN A 630 6.94 -68.63 27.15
C GLN A 630 6.90 -70.13 27.29
N GLY A 631 8.03 -70.85 27.13
CA GLY A 631 8.12 -72.30 27.27
C GLY A 631 7.28 -73.08 26.26
N GLY A 632 7.05 -72.59 25.03
CA GLY A 632 6.27 -73.24 24.00
C GLY A 632 4.75 -72.99 24.07
N ASN A 633 4.25 -72.34 25.12
CA ASN A 633 2.84 -71.95 25.25
C ASN A 633 2.65 -70.49 24.88
N SER A 634 1.71 -70.22 23.98
CA SER A 634 1.34 -68.82 23.60
C SER A 634 0.07 -68.42 24.33
N ARG A 635 0.10 -67.30 25.02
CA ARG A 635 -1.08 -66.67 25.64
C ARG A 635 -1.24 -65.22 25.22
N LEU A 636 -2.46 -64.78 25.03
CA LEU A 636 -2.79 -63.41 24.81
C LEU A 636 -2.66 -62.60 26.11
N ALA A 637 -1.84 -61.54 26.12
CA ALA A 637 -1.68 -60.63 27.26
C ALA A 637 -2.05 -59.25 26.86
N ASN A 638 -2.61 -58.46 27.81
CA ASN A 638 -2.90 -57.05 27.64
C ASN A 638 -1.70 -56.23 28.15
N PHE A 639 -1.26 -55.27 27.36
CA PHE A 639 -0.20 -54.33 27.69
C PHE A 639 -0.76 -52.94 27.68
N LEU A 640 -0.52 -52.19 28.74
CA LEU A 640 -0.75 -50.76 28.79
C LEU A 640 0.54 -50.05 28.30
N VAL A 641 0.48 -49.46 27.15
CA VAL A 641 1.58 -48.67 26.60
C VAL A 641 1.33 -47.19 26.99
N THR A 642 2.30 -46.58 27.67
CA THR A 642 2.23 -45.17 28.06
C THR A 642 3.27 -44.39 27.27
N ALA A 643 2.81 -43.43 26.51
CA ALA A 643 3.63 -42.42 25.85
C ALA A 643 3.65 -41.14 26.70
N ARG A 644 4.83 -40.65 27.02
CA ARG A 644 4.99 -39.37 27.73
C ARG A 644 5.84 -38.44 26.90
N VAL A 645 5.34 -37.22 26.69
CA VAL A 645 6.03 -36.15 25.99
C VAL A 645 6.25 -35.00 26.97
N THR A 646 7.50 -34.74 27.27
CA THR A 646 7.92 -33.63 28.15
C THR A 646 9.08 -32.92 27.47
N ASN A 647 9.14 -31.61 27.59
CA ASN A 647 10.34 -30.88 27.19
C ASN A 647 11.42 -31.12 28.24
N PRO A 648 12.71 -31.18 27.86
CA PRO A 648 13.81 -31.26 28.79
C PRO A 648 13.94 -30.01 29.65
#